data_40f2feaa42842e7f9c00b7e375a08490
#
_entry.id   40f2feaa42842e7f9c00b7e375a08490
#
_cell.length_a   1.000
_cell.length_b   1.000
_cell.length_c   1.000
_cell.angle_alpha   90.00
_cell.angle_beta   90.00
_cell.angle_gamma   90.00
#
_symmetry.space_group_name_H-M   'P 1'
#
loop_
_entity.id
_entity.type
_entity.pdbx_description
1 polymer ?
#
loop_
_entity_poly.entity_id
_entity_poly.type
_entity_poly.pdbx_seq_one_letter_code
_entity_poly.pdbx_strand_id
1 'polypeptide(L)'
;MFKRLTLLRFALLLFAFAARVVPAGAPHPSDSAAQLLLGTAWYPEQWPEQRWDADLQLMQRAHMNVVRVGEFAWSTMEPSEGRFEFAWLDRTIALAAKHHITVVLGTPTAAPPAWLTTTYPETLRVDEDGRRAEHGNRQQFSFTNPRYRQFTARIAFEMAKRYGHNPNVVGWQLDNELAAPSFDNSARQKFHEWLQHKYGSIAELNRRWTTAYWSQTYDNFDQIPVHARAENPALLLDWKRFVTDTWISYLQAQIDAIRPNIDARQFITTNTMHWNAGFDHYLIHKNLDIAAWDDYFPDGHLDPILNAAEHDLVRGYKQKNFWLMETQPGFVNWGTVNASLPPGVTREMAWQAIGHGADAVLYWQWRSALNGQEQYHGSLVGPDGEPNPIYAEIQRFGAELERASPALAGTTLHGDVAILHSYDSHWAIDFQKHTQKFDYVTQITDLYQAIQPTAQPIDIISPDAQLTRYKIVFAPALNVISESTAKHLLDYVEQGGHLVLGPRSAMKDEDDALQTNRQPGPLAAALGGRVVQFYALDQPVPITSPLASGTATIWAEVLAPTTSDTKVILTYAASPATETWFANRPAALSRTYGKGTITYIGATLDPGLMRATVDTMLHEAGIQPILSNIPEGVEVNIRSTPGGKPIFILINYTNASQHITLPHAMQSILAGHEEKTTIDLEPHDVAVLTEASPR
;
A
#
# COMPACT_ATOMS: atom_id res chain seq x y z
N MET A 1 9.76 -56.88 -55.59
CA MET A 1 10.74 -56.05 -56.28
C MET A 1 10.58 -54.63 -55.77
N PHE A 2 11.55 -54.18 -55.06
CA PHE A 2 11.84 -52.83 -54.51
C PHE A 2 10.78 -52.04 -53.73
N LYS A 3 10.96 -52.09 -52.40
CA LYS A 3 10.43 -51.13 -51.39
C LYS A 3 11.19 -49.83 -51.51
N ARG A 4 10.51 -48.67 -51.47
CA ARG A 4 11.13 -47.40 -51.13
C ARG A 4 10.55 -46.95 -49.79
N LEU A 5 11.40 -46.91 -48.77
CA LEU A 5 11.19 -46.25 -47.48
C LEU A 5 11.38 -44.73 -47.67
N THR A 6 10.36 -43.97 -47.24
CA THR A 6 10.47 -42.53 -47.10
C THR A 6 10.69 -42.20 -45.62
N LEU A 7 11.85 -41.73 -45.27
CA LEU A 7 12.19 -41.21 -43.92
C LEU A 7 11.57 -39.83 -43.76
N LEU A 8 10.63 -39.71 -42.81
CA LEU A 8 10.20 -38.41 -42.28
C LEU A 8 11.23 -37.96 -41.22
N ARG A 9 11.93 -36.86 -41.49
CA ARG A 9 12.78 -36.17 -40.50
C ARG A 9 11.89 -35.23 -39.66
N PHE A 10 11.69 -35.59 -38.40
CA PHE A 10 11.20 -34.64 -37.39
C PHE A 10 12.34 -33.69 -36.99
N ALA A 11 12.18 -32.43 -37.32
CA ALA A 11 13.05 -31.38 -36.79
C ALA A 11 12.49 -30.94 -35.41
N LEU A 12 13.18 -31.36 -34.34
CA LEU A 12 12.97 -30.77 -33.01
C LEU A 12 13.53 -29.33 -33.01
N LEU A 13 12.67 -28.33 -32.95
CA LEU A 13 13.06 -26.96 -32.61
C LEU A 13 13.19 -26.88 -31.09
N LEU A 14 14.42 -26.97 -30.59
CA LEU A 14 14.79 -26.54 -29.24
C LEU A 14 14.73 -25.01 -29.17
N PHE A 15 13.69 -24.48 -28.53
CA PHE A 15 13.71 -23.10 -28.06
C PHE A 15 14.67 -23.02 -26.85
N ALA A 16 15.90 -22.58 -27.10
CA ALA A 16 16.80 -22.17 -26.03
C ALA A 16 16.27 -20.85 -25.43
N PHE A 17 15.70 -20.90 -24.24
CA PHE A 17 15.51 -19.72 -23.39
C PHE A 17 16.92 -19.21 -23.00
N ALA A 18 17.44 -18.28 -23.76
CA ALA A 18 18.55 -17.49 -23.33
C ALA A 18 18.04 -16.58 -22.19
N ALA A 19 18.36 -16.95 -20.95
CA ALA A 19 18.26 -16.02 -19.83
C ALA A 19 19.11 -14.80 -20.18
N ARG A 20 18.47 -13.69 -20.56
CA ARG A 20 19.13 -12.40 -20.64
C ARG A 20 19.56 -12.07 -19.21
N VAL A 21 20.85 -12.18 -18.94
CA VAL A 21 21.48 -11.51 -17.79
C VAL A 21 21.23 -10.03 -18.01
N VAL A 22 20.28 -9.47 -17.26
CA VAL A 22 20.09 -8.03 -17.17
C VAL A 22 21.37 -7.51 -16.52
N PRO A 23 22.13 -6.62 -17.16
CA PRO A 23 23.27 -6.00 -16.49
C PRO A 23 22.75 -5.27 -15.26
N ALA A 24 23.51 -5.32 -14.15
CA ALA A 24 23.23 -4.55 -12.95
C ALA A 24 22.84 -3.13 -13.37
N GLY A 25 21.58 -2.75 -13.11
CA GLY A 25 20.98 -1.56 -13.66
C GLY A 25 21.79 -0.31 -13.33
N ALA A 26 21.74 0.67 -14.22
CA ALA A 26 22.07 2.03 -13.86
C ALA A 26 21.29 2.44 -12.60
N PRO A 27 21.86 3.24 -11.69
CA PRO A 27 21.20 3.61 -10.44
C PRO A 27 19.80 4.17 -10.76
N HIS A 28 18.80 3.62 -10.11
CA HIS A 28 17.41 4.05 -10.22
C HIS A 28 17.29 5.51 -9.72
N PRO A 29 16.35 6.33 -10.25
CA PRO A 29 16.07 7.65 -9.69
C PRO A 29 15.78 7.63 -8.19
N SER A 30 15.22 6.54 -7.65
CA SER A 30 15.04 6.31 -6.20
C SER A 30 16.33 5.95 -5.45
N ASP A 31 17.39 5.51 -6.16
CA ASP A 31 18.66 5.14 -5.53
C ASP A 31 19.62 6.33 -5.44
N SER A 32 19.26 7.48 -6.04
CA SER A 32 20.07 8.70 -6.07
C SER A 32 19.23 9.97 -6.12
N ALA A 33 18.12 10.05 -5.35
CA ALA A 33 17.43 11.31 -5.21
C ALA A 33 18.41 12.36 -4.62
N ALA A 34 18.95 13.20 -5.47
CA ALA A 34 19.83 14.29 -5.06
C ALA A 34 19.06 15.34 -4.24
N GLN A 35 17.74 15.26 -4.21
CA GLN A 35 16.83 16.19 -3.57
C GLN A 35 15.46 15.55 -3.34
N LEU A 36 14.84 15.86 -2.20
CA LEU A 36 13.42 15.55 -1.98
C LEU A 36 12.54 16.48 -2.83
N LEU A 37 11.38 15.99 -3.25
CA LEU A 37 10.50 16.70 -4.16
C LEU A 37 9.25 17.21 -3.45
N LEU A 38 8.87 18.43 -3.77
CA LEU A 38 7.61 19.05 -3.37
C LEU A 38 6.87 19.53 -4.61
N GLY A 39 5.59 19.23 -4.72
CA GLY A 39 4.84 19.63 -5.91
C GLY A 39 3.33 19.57 -5.77
N THR A 40 2.70 19.54 -6.94
CA THR A 40 1.23 19.53 -7.04
C THR A 40 0.78 18.96 -8.37
N ALA A 41 -0.46 18.45 -8.42
CA ALA A 41 -1.16 18.23 -9.67
C ALA A 41 -1.51 19.60 -10.29
N TRP A 42 -1.16 19.79 -11.56
CA TRP A 42 -1.38 21.02 -12.30
C TRP A 42 -2.07 20.73 -13.63
N TYR A 43 -3.20 21.38 -13.88
CA TYR A 43 -4.05 21.17 -15.04
C TYR A 43 -4.07 22.44 -15.93
N PRO A 44 -2.95 22.79 -16.64
CA PRO A 44 -2.85 23.99 -17.43
C PRO A 44 -3.88 24.05 -18.56
N GLU A 45 -4.29 22.90 -19.11
CA GLU A 45 -5.29 22.79 -20.18
C GLU A 45 -6.68 23.30 -19.77
N GLN A 46 -6.95 23.45 -18.48
CA GLN A 46 -8.22 23.97 -17.95
C GLN A 46 -8.22 25.50 -17.80
N TRP A 47 -7.07 26.14 -18.00
CA TRP A 47 -6.88 27.56 -17.72
C TRP A 47 -6.24 28.30 -18.92
N PRO A 48 -6.55 29.63 -19.10
CA PRO A 48 -5.89 30.41 -20.14
C PRO A 48 -4.37 30.41 -19.98
N GLU A 49 -3.65 30.24 -21.10
CA GLU A 49 -2.18 30.13 -21.13
C GLU A 49 -1.47 31.33 -20.46
N GLN A 50 -2.09 32.51 -20.50
CA GLN A 50 -1.57 33.74 -19.87
C GLN A 50 -1.43 33.64 -18.36
N ARG A 51 -2.08 32.67 -17.72
CA ARG A 51 -1.99 32.41 -16.26
C ARG A 51 -0.84 31.47 -15.88
N TRP A 52 -0.34 30.65 -16.79
CA TRP A 52 0.60 29.57 -16.50
C TRP A 52 1.91 30.07 -15.87
N ASP A 53 2.47 31.18 -16.41
CA ASP A 53 3.72 31.74 -15.90
C ASP A 53 3.55 32.26 -14.44
N ALA A 54 2.42 32.88 -14.11
CA ALA A 54 2.11 33.32 -12.76
C ALA A 54 1.92 32.15 -11.77
N ASP A 55 1.28 31.07 -12.23
CA ASP A 55 1.12 29.84 -11.44
C ASP A 55 2.49 29.26 -11.09
N LEU A 56 3.37 29.09 -12.07
CA LEU A 56 4.73 28.56 -11.84
C LEU A 56 5.60 29.46 -10.98
N GLN A 57 5.44 30.78 -11.04
CA GLN A 57 6.10 31.72 -10.13
C GLN A 57 5.62 31.54 -8.68
N LEU A 58 4.32 31.30 -8.48
CA LEU A 58 3.77 30.99 -7.16
C LEU A 58 4.31 29.64 -6.65
N MET A 59 4.35 28.62 -7.50
CA MET A 59 4.94 27.31 -7.14
C MET A 59 6.40 27.45 -6.72
N GLN A 60 7.21 28.23 -7.44
CA GLN A 60 8.59 28.51 -7.05
C GLN A 60 8.69 29.21 -5.68
N ARG A 61 7.81 30.19 -5.40
CA ARG A 61 7.77 30.83 -4.09
C ARG A 61 7.39 29.88 -2.95
N ALA A 62 6.64 28.82 -3.24
CA ALA A 62 6.33 27.73 -2.33
C ALA A 62 7.41 26.63 -2.29
N HIS A 63 8.57 26.85 -2.91
CA HIS A 63 9.69 25.91 -3.02
C HIS A 63 9.32 24.60 -3.75
N MET A 64 8.28 24.60 -4.58
CA MET A 64 7.89 23.45 -5.41
C MET A 64 8.88 23.27 -6.56
N ASN A 65 9.23 22.01 -6.84
CA ASN A 65 10.22 21.63 -7.85
C ASN A 65 9.73 20.50 -8.79
N VAL A 66 8.50 20.03 -8.61
CA VAL A 66 7.86 19.03 -9.46
C VAL A 66 6.37 19.34 -9.66
N VAL A 67 5.83 19.04 -10.86
CA VAL A 67 4.38 19.04 -11.12
C VAL A 67 3.98 17.75 -11.83
N ARG A 68 2.78 17.25 -11.53
CA ARG A 68 2.11 16.20 -12.30
C ARG A 68 1.14 16.84 -13.29
N VAL A 69 1.16 16.38 -14.54
CA VAL A 69 0.40 17.00 -15.66
C VAL A 69 -0.14 15.91 -16.58
N GLY A 70 -1.37 16.09 -17.05
CA GLY A 70 -1.90 15.41 -18.22
C GLY A 70 -2.73 14.15 -17.97
N GLU A 71 -2.86 13.66 -16.76
CA GLU A 71 -3.51 12.39 -16.40
C GLU A 71 -5.01 12.31 -16.75
N PHE A 72 -5.65 13.45 -17.03
CA PHE A 72 -7.06 13.51 -17.45
C PHE A 72 -7.26 14.22 -18.81
N ALA A 73 -6.19 14.60 -19.49
CA ALA A 73 -6.24 15.47 -20.67
C ALA A 73 -6.38 14.72 -22.02
N TRP A 74 -6.95 13.50 -22.05
CA TRP A 74 -7.01 12.69 -23.28
C TRP A 74 -7.75 13.41 -24.42
N SER A 75 -8.90 14.01 -24.15
CA SER A 75 -9.66 14.75 -25.18
C SER A 75 -8.92 15.96 -25.77
N THR A 76 -8.00 16.56 -24.98
CA THR A 76 -7.15 17.66 -25.45
C THR A 76 -5.93 17.13 -26.21
N MET A 77 -5.38 15.98 -25.80
CA MET A 77 -4.25 15.32 -26.48
C MET A 77 -4.65 14.63 -27.77
N GLU A 78 -5.87 14.07 -27.84
CA GLU A 78 -6.42 13.37 -29.00
C GLU A 78 -7.90 13.77 -29.19
N PRO A 79 -8.18 14.96 -29.78
CA PRO A 79 -9.54 15.50 -29.93
C PRO A 79 -10.45 14.68 -30.88
N SER A 80 -9.87 13.86 -31.74
CA SER A 80 -10.54 12.83 -32.51
C SER A 80 -9.60 11.66 -32.76
N GLU A 81 -10.14 10.51 -33.08
CA GLU A 81 -9.36 9.30 -33.23
C GLU A 81 -8.17 9.48 -34.20
N GLY A 82 -6.95 9.19 -33.69
CA GLY A 82 -5.70 9.27 -34.43
C GLY A 82 -5.16 10.68 -34.71
N ARG A 83 -5.86 11.74 -34.28
CA ARG A 83 -5.39 13.11 -34.37
C ARG A 83 -4.79 13.58 -33.04
N PHE A 84 -3.46 13.61 -32.94
CA PHE A 84 -2.75 14.01 -31.76
C PHE A 84 -2.35 15.47 -31.75
N GLU A 85 -2.67 16.19 -30.66
CA GLU A 85 -2.39 17.62 -30.46
C GLU A 85 -1.64 17.86 -29.16
N PHE A 86 -0.32 17.83 -29.21
CA PHE A 86 0.55 17.99 -28.03
C PHE A 86 1.17 19.39 -27.90
N ALA A 87 0.89 20.33 -28.77
CA ALA A 87 1.56 21.64 -28.80
C ALA A 87 1.37 22.44 -27.49
N TRP A 88 0.22 22.31 -26.84
CA TRP A 88 0.00 22.91 -25.51
C TRP A 88 0.90 22.29 -24.45
N LEU A 89 1.06 20.95 -24.45
CA LEU A 89 1.88 20.22 -23.50
C LEU A 89 3.38 20.49 -23.72
N ASP A 90 3.81 20.68 -24.99
CA ASP A 90 5.18 21.13 -25.29
C ASP A 90 5.48 22.46 -24.59
N ARG A 91 4.55 23.44 -24.68
CA ARG A 91 4.72 24.75 -24.04
C ARG A 91 4.66 24.67 -22.53
N THR A 92 3.79 23.82 -22.00
CA THR A 92 3.68 23.55 -20.56
C THR A 92 5.01 23.03 -20.00
N ILE A 93 5.59 21.99 -20.62
CA ILE A 93 6.86 21.41 -20.17
C ILE A 93 8.02 22.41 -20.31
N ALA A 94 8.07 23.15 -21.44
CA ALA A 94 9.10 24.17 -21.66
C ALA A 94 9.01 25.33 -20.65
N LEU A 95 7.80 25.72 -20.28
CA LEU A 95 7.58 26.77 -19.30
C LEU A 95 7.93 26.30 -17.88
N ALA A 96 7.54 25.08 -17.50
CA ALA A 96 7.96 24.45 -16.24
C ALA A 96 9.49 24.37 -16.12
N ALA A 97 10.18 23.96 -17.20
CA ALA A 97 11.65 23.92 -17.25
C ALA A 97 12.28 25.30 -17.04
N LYS A 98 11.71 26.37 -17.61
CA LYS A 98 12.15 27.77 -17.38
C LYS A 98 12.08 28.16 -15.90
N HIS A 99 11.12 27.59 -15.17
CA HIS A 99 10.93 27.81 -13.74
C HIS A 99 11.63 26.76 -12.87
N HIS A 100 12.51 25.92 -13.43
CA HIS A 100 13.22 24.84 -12.72
C HIS A 100 12.28 23.83 -12.03
N ILE A 101 11.10 23.63 -12.57
CA ILE A 101 10.10 22.68 -12.08
C ILE A 101 10.07 21.49 -13.05
N THR A 102 10.36 20.29 -12.54
CA THR A 102 10.32 19.05 -13.31
C THR A 102 8.88 18.55 -13.48
N VAL A 103 8.66 17.64 -14.44
CA VAL A 103 7.33 17.18 -14.81
C VAL A 103 7.23 15.65 -14.67
N VAL A 104 6.19 15.18 -13.99
CA VAL A 104 5.68 13.81 -14.09
C VAL A 104 4.50 13.85 -15.08
N LEU A 105 4.57 13.03 -16.14
CA LEU A 105 3.49 12.92 -17.11
C LEU A 105 2.53 11.79 -16.71
N GLY A 106 1.25 12.13 -16.55
CA GLY A 106 0.18 11.15 -16.40
C GLY A 106 -0.29 10.64 -17.76
N THR A 107 -0.42 9.31 -17.93
CA THR A 107 -1.18 8.77 -19.06
C THR A 107 -2.66 9.06 -18.84
N PRO A 108 -3.38 9.64 -19.84
CA PRO A 108 -4.73 10.17 -19.59
C PRO A 108 -5.81 9.10 -19.58
N THR A 109 -5.44 7.87 -19.24
CA THR A 109 -6.25 6.68 -19.49
C THR A 109 -7.36 6.46 -18.47
N ALA A 110 -7.36 7.20 -17.36
CA ALA A 110 -8.48 7.20 -16.41
C ALA A 110 -9.74 7.93 -16.92
N ALA A 111 -9.59 8.84 -17.91
CA ALA A 111 -10.66 9.67 -18.44
C ALA A 111 -10.74 9.59 -20.00
N PRO A 112 -11.35 8.54 -20.56
CA PRO A 112 -11.47 8.38 -22.00
C PRO A 112 -12.30 9.51 -22.64
N PRO A 113 -11.92 9.96 -23.86
CA PRO A 113 -12.65 11.03 -24.56
C PRO A 113 -14.01 10.56 -25.08
N ALA A 114 -14.92 11.52 -25.30
CA ALA A 114 -16.28 11.24 -25.75
C ALA A 114 -16.33 10.49 -27.09
N TRP A 115 -15.44 10.83 -28.04
CA TRP A 115 -15.38 10.12 -29.32
C TRP A 115 -15.13 8.62 -29.15
N LEU A 116 -14.28 8.21 -28.16
CA LEU A 116 -13.97 6.82 -27.89
C LEU A 116 -15.19 6.08 -27.32
N THR A 117 -15.79 6.62 -26.27
CA THR A 117 -16.91 5.97 -25.56
C THR A 117 -18.20 5.95 -26.39
N THR A 118 -18.41 6.92 -27.30
CA THR A 118 -19.60 6.97 -28.18
C THR A 118 -19.43 6.09 -29.42
N THR A 119 -18.23 6.03 -29.99
CA THR A 119 -17.96 5.18 -31.16
C THR A 119 -17.83 3.71 -30.77
N TYR A 120 -17.29 3.44 -29.58
CA TYR A 120 -16.99 2.10 -29.08
C TYR A 120 -17.62 1.84 -27.70
N PRO A 121 -18.96 1.84 -27.60
CA PRO A 121 -19.64 1.72 -26.30
C PRO A 121 -19.38 0.41 -25.55
N GLU A 122 -18.86 -0.61 -26.23
CA GLU A 122 -18.39 -1.85 -25.61
C GLU A 122 -17.16 -1.65 -24.72
N THR A 123 -16.48 -0.51 -24.78
CA THR A 123 -15.36 -0.15 -23.91
C THR A 123 -15.82 0.35 -22.55
N LEU A 124 -17.08 0.71 -22.40
CA LEU A 124 -17.64 1.21 -21.15
C LEU A 124 -17.83 0.07 -20.13
N ARG A 125 -17.53 0.39 -18.87
CA ARG A 125 -17.67 -0.51 -17.73
C ARG A 125 -19.15 -0.90 -17.53
N VAL A 126 -19.36 -2.13 -17.14
CA VAL A 126 -20.64 -2.65 -16.67
C VAL A 126 -20.50 -2.95 -15.17
N ASP A 127 -21.42 -2.43 -14.36
CA ASP A 127 -21.45 -2.68 -12.92
C ASP A 127 -22.01 -4.09 -12.59
N GLU A 128 -22.04 -4.42 -11.30
CA GLU A 128 -22.56 -5.72 -10.82
C GLU A 128 -24.05 -5.93 -11.11
N ASP A 129 -24.82 -4.86 -11.24
CA ASP A 129 -26.25 -4.90 -11.57
C ASP A 129 -26.50 -5.00 -13.08
N GLY A 130 -25.44 -5.07 -13.89
CA GLY A 130 -25.51 -5.16 -15.35
C GLY A 130 -25.73 -3.82 -16.05
N ARG A 131 -25.61 -2.68 -15.35
CA ARG A 131 -25.78 -1.36 -15.95
C ARG A 131 -24.45 -0.92 -16.58
N ARG A 132 -24.51 -0.51 -17.84
CA ARG A 132 -23.39 0.09 -18.52
C ARG A 132 -23.22 1.53 -18.08
N ALA A 133 -21.98 1.93 -17.78
CA ALA A 133 -21.62 3.31 -17.50
C ALA A 133 -21.84 4.18 -18.75
N GLU A 134 -22.03 5.49 -18.54
CA GLU A 134 -22.11 6.48 -19.60
C GLU A 134 -20.89 7.40 -19.56
N HIS A 135 -20.65 8.14 -20.65
CA HIS A 135 -19.60 9.14 -20.70
C HIS A 135 -19.90 10.30 -19.74
N GLY A 136 -18.85 10.91 -19.17
CA GLY A 136 -18.95 12.13 -18.36
C GLY A 136 -18.39 12.01 -16.95
N ASN A 137 -17.70 10.90 -16.66
CA ASN A 137 -16.94 10.70 -15.42
C ASN A 137 -15.55 10.13 -15.75
N ARG A 138 -14.71 9.92 -14.74
CA ARG A 138 -13.49 9.11 -14.85
C ARG A 138 -13.78 7.64 -14.54
N GLN A 139 -12.91 6.72 -14.98
CA GLN A 139 -12.95 5.27 -14.68
C GLN A 139 -14.24 4.57 -15.17
N GLN A 140 -14.90 5.09 -16.19
CA GLN A 140 -16.09 4.46 -16.77
C GLN A 140 -15.76 3.41 -17.84
N PHE A 141 -14.54 2.94 -17.91
CA PHE A 141 -14.05 1.96 -18.90
C PHE A 141 -13.90 0.55 -18.34
N SER A 142 -13.92 -0.43 -19.23
CA SER A 142 -13.56 -1.82 -18.92
C SER A 142 -12.09 -2.08 -19.24
N PHE A 143 -11.27 -2.24 -18.22
CA PHE A 143 -9.84 -2.52 -18.39
C PHE A 143 -9.56 -3.95 -18.90
N THR A 144 -10.57 -4.82 -19.00
CA THR A 144 -10.50 -6.13 -19.68
C THR A 144 -10.74 -6.01 -21.18
N ASN A 145 -11.39 -4.93 -21.65
CA ASN A 145 -11.78 -4.76 -23.03
C ASN A 145 -10.54 -4.60 -23.96
N PRO A 146 -10.36 -5.46 -24.98
CA PRO A 146 -9.15 -5.44 -25.82
C PRO A 146 -9.01 -4.15 -26.64
N ARG A 147 -10.13 -3.54 -27.07
CA ARG A 147 -10.11 -2.29 -27.83
C ARG A 147 -9.68 -1.12 -26.95
N TYR A 148 -10.19 -1.04 -25.72
CA TYR A 148 -9.75 -0.01 -24.76
C TYR A 148 -8.24 -0.10 -24.50
N ARG A 149 -7.72 -1.31 -24.28
CA ARG A 149 -6.28 -1.56 -24.09
C ARG A 149 -5.43 -1.14 -25.30
N GLN A 150 -5.94 -1.33 -26.53
CA GLN A 150 -5.25 -0.83 -27.73
C GLN A 150 -5.15 0.70 -27.75
N PHE A 151 -6.23 1.38 -27.37
CA PHE A 151 -6.24 2.85 -27.31
C PHE A 151 -5.32 3.36 -26.20
N THR A 152 -5.33 2.75 -25.01
CA THR A 152 -4.45 3.17 -23.90
C THR A 152 -2.98 2.96 -24.23
N ALA A 153 -2.61 1.84 -24.82
CA ALA A 153 -1.24 1.60 -25.27
C ALA A 153 -0.81 2.57 -26.38
N ARG A 154 -1.74 2.92 -27.32
CA ARG A 154 -1.48 3.86 -28.40
C ARG A 154 -1.20 5.28 -27.89
N ILE A 155 -2.06 5.83 -27.02
CA ILE A 155 -1.82 7.19 -26.49
C ILE A 155 -0.55 7.24 -25.65
N ALA A 156 -0.30 6.21 -24.82
CA ALA A 156 0.92 6.07 -24.02
C ALA A 156 2.18 6.05 -24.91
N PHE A 157 2.14 5.31 -26.03
CA PHE A 157 3.23 5.26 -27.02
C PHE A 157 3.48 6.63 -27.67
N GLU A 158 2.44 7.32 -28.13
CA GLU A 158 2.59 8.63 -28.78
C GLU A 158 3.15 9.70 -27.82
N MET A 159 2.72 9.66 -26.55
CA MET A 159 3.29 10.50 -25.49
C MET A 159 4.77 10.16 -25.26
N ALA A 160 5.11 8.88 -25.07
CA ALA A 160 6.47 8.44 -24.78
C ALA A 160 7.43 8.73 -25.93
N LYS A 161 7.00 8.51 -27.19
CA LYS A 161 7.76 8.85 -28.38
C LYS A 161 8.10 10.34 -28.45
N ARG A 162 7.22 11.22 -27.96
CA ARG A 162 7.43 12.67 -27.98
C ARG A 162 8.27 13.15 -26.81
N TYR A 163 8.00 12.67 -25.59
CA TYR A 163 8.53 13.22 -24.35
C TYR A 163 9.57 12.34 -23.65
N GLY A 164 9.79 11.11 -24.09
CA GLY A 164 10.64 10.15 -23.41
C GLY A 164 12.11 10.54 -23.31
N HIS A 165 12.58 11.47 -24.15
CA HIS A 165 13.94 12.02 -24.08
C HIS A 165 13.96 13.50 -23.65
N ASN A 166 12.84 14.03 -23.16
CA ASN A 166 12.82 15.39 -22.63
C ASN A 166 13.49 15.43 -21.25
N PRO A 167 14.55 16.26 -21.06
CA PRO A 167 15.29 16.30 -19.80
C PRO A 167 14.47 16.80 -18.61
N ASN A 168 13.36 17.50 -18.85
CA ASN A 168 12.49 18.03 -17.80
C ASN A 168 11.37 17.06 -17.39
N VAL A 169 11.19 15.95 -18.12
CA VAL A 169 10.28 14.86 -17.74
C VAL A 169 11.06 13.86 -16.90
N VAL A 170 10.66 13.70 -15.64
CA VAL A 170 11.37 12.83 -14.67
C VAL A 170 10.69 11.47 -14.49
N GLY A 171 9.41 11.35 -14.84
CA GLY A 171 8.68 10.10 -14.70
C GLY A 171 7.30 10.10 -15.33
N TRP A 172 6.65 8.95 -15.23
CA TRP A 172 5.37 8.62 -15.83
C TRP A 172 4.45 8.02 -14.78
N GLN A 173 3.26 8.57 -14.62
CA GLN A 173 2.18 7.94 -13.87
C GLN A 173 1.22 7.27 -14.87
N LEU A 174 0.99 5.97 -14.69
CA LEU A 174 0.03 5.23 -15.49
C LEU A 174 -1.36 5.32 -14.88
N ASP A 175 -2.35 5.71 -15.68
CA ASP A 175 -3.74 5.81 -15.23
C ASP A 175 -3.89 6.72 -13.99
N ASN A 176 -4.94 6.54 -13.20
CA ASN A 176 -5.13 7.20 -11.91
C ASN A 176 -6.06 6.39 -11.01
N GLU A 177 -5.61 6.04 -9.80
CA GLU A 177 -6.42 5.38 -8.76
C GLU A 177 -7.25 4.21 -9.31
N LEU A 178 -6.58 3.12 -9.68
CA LEU A 178 -7.18 1.98 -10.39
C LEU A 178 -8.60 1.62 -9.94
N ALA A 179 -9.52 1.54 -10.90
CA ALA A 179 -10.97 1.47 -10.68
C ALA A 179 -11.48 0.09 -10.24
N ALA A 180 -12.77 0.06 -9.89
CA ALA A 180 -13.52 -1.17 -9.70
C ALA A 180 -13.59 -1.99 -11.01
N PRO A 181 -13.68 -3.34 -10.93
CA PRO A 181 -13.77 -4.21 -12.09
C PRO A 181 -15.05 -3.98 -12.89
N SER A 182 -15.02 -4.40 -14.16
CA SER A 182 -16.19 -4.49 -15.02
C SER A 182 -16.75 -5.91 -15.02
N PHE A 183 -18.08 -6.04 -15.12
CA PHE A 183 -18.79 -7.31 -15.19
C PHE A 183 -19.35 -7.57 -16.61
N ASP A 184 -18.72 -6.98 -17.61
CA ASP A 184 -19.07 -7.16 -19.02
C ASP A 184 -18.65 -8.55 -19.59
N ASN A 185 -19.03 -8.79 -20.84
CA ASN A 185 -18.70 -10.06 -21.50
C ASN A 185 -17.18 -10.29 -21.65
N SER A 186 -16.39 -9.24 -21.83
CA SER A 186 -14.93 -9.36 -21.91
C SER A 186 -14.34 -9.83 -20.58
N ALA A 187 -14.81 -9.25 -19.47
CA ALA A 187 -14.39 -9.64 -18.12
C ALA A 187 -14.79 -11.11 -17.84
N ARG A 188 -16.03 -11.50 -18.17
CA ARG A 188 -16.52 -12.87 -18.02
C ARG A 188 -15.64 -13.87 -18.79
N GLN A 189 -15.43 -13.62 -20.08
CA GLN A 189 -14.60 -14.50 -20.90
C GLN A 189 -13.19 -14.64 -20.36
N LYS A 190 -12.57 -13.51 -19.99
CA LYS A 190 -11.21 -13.48 -19.43
C LYS A 190 -11.11 -14.20 -18.09
N PHE A 191 -12.13 -14.10 -17.23
CA PHE A 191 -12.17 -14.84 -15.98
C PHE A 191 -12.26 -16.36 -16.20
N HIS A 192 -13.11 -16.82 -17.12
CA HIS A 192 -13.20 -18.24 -17.46
C HIS A 192 -11.88 -18.78 -18.05
N GLU A 193 -11.22 -18.02 -18.94
CA GLU A 193 -9.89 -18.36 -19.47
C GLU A 193 -8.84 -18.45 -18.33
N TRP A 194 -8.88 -17.52 -17.37
CA TRP A 194 -8.00 -17.47 -16.21
C TRP A 194 -8.21 -18.70 -15.30
N LEU A 195 -9.47 -19.04 -14.99
CA LEU A 195 -9.81 -20.24 -14.22
C LEU A 195 -9.36 -21.52 -14.92
N GLN A 196 -9.58 -21.61 -16.23
CA GLN A 196 -9.13 -22.76 -17.01
C GLN A 196 -7.61 -22.92 -16.98
N HIS A 197 -6.88 -21.80 -17.03
CA HIS A 197 -5.42 -21.81 -16.90
C HIS A 197 -4.97 -22.25 -15.51
N LYS A 198 -5.61 -21.74 -14.45
CA LYS A 198 -5.27 -22.04 -13.05
C LYS A 198 -5.54 -23.49 -12.67
N TYR A 199 -6.70 -24.04 -13.06
CA TYR A 199 -7.17 -25.35 -12.62
C TYR A 199 -6.94 -26.47 -13.64
N GLY A 200 -6.73 -26.13 -14.89
CA GLY A 200 -6.55 -27.09 -15.98
C GLY A 200 -7.81 -27.83 -16.39
N SER A 201 -8.67 -28.22 -15.43
CA SER A 201 -9.94 -28.91 -15.70
C SER A 201 -11.05 -28.46 -14.76
N ILE A 202 -12.30 -28.55 -15.21
CA ILE A 202 -13.48 -28.23 -14.38
C ILE A 202 -13.62 -29.19 -13.19
N ALA A 203 -13.20 -30.43 -13.35
CA ALA A 203 -13.22 -31.43 -12.28
C ALA A 203 -12.27 -31.03 -11.14
N GLU A 204 -11.09 -30.52 -11.46
CA GLU A 204 -10.14 -30.01 -10.44
C GLU A 204 -10.65 -28.76 -9.76
N LEU A 205 -11.24 -27.81 -10.49
CA LEU A 205 -11.90 -26.65 -9.92
C LEU A 205 -13.01 -27.08 -8.95
N ASN A 206 -13.92 -27.95 -9.37
CA ASN A 206 -15.02 -28.46 -8.55
C ASN A 206 -14.51 -29.11 -7.26
N ARG A 207 -13.43 -29.88 -7.36
CA ARG A 207 -12.79 -30.51 -6.20
C ARG A 207 -12.22 -29.47 -5.21
N ARG A 208 -11.45 -28.50 -5.72
CA ARG A 208 -10.79 -27.48 -4.88
C ARG A 208 -11.79 -26.51 -4.27
N TRP A 209 -12.82 -26.11 -5.01
CA TRP A 209 -13.88 -25.21 -4.52
C TRP A 209 -14.96 -25.92 -3.68
N THR A 210 -14.89 -27.25 -3.56
CA THR A 210 -15.90 -28.05 -2.85
C THR A 210 -17.34 -27.77 -3.35
N THR A 211 -17.52 -27.70 -4.66
CA THR A 211 -18.77 -27.26 -5.30
C THR A 211 -19.95 -28.24 -5.12
N ALA A 212 -19.73 -29.42 -4.56
CA ALA A 212 -20.81 -30.33 -4.13
C ALA A 212 -21.73 -29.67 -3.07
N TYR A 213 -21.23 -28.67 -2.33
CA TYR A 213 -22.00 -27.90 -1.37
C TYR A 213 -23.09 -27.10 -2.12
N TRP A 214 -24.34 -27.24 -1.69
CA TRP A 214 -25.53 -26.61 -2.28
C TRP A 214 -25.67 -26.77 -3.80
N SER A 215 -25.20 -27.92 -4.35
CA SER A 215 -25.29 -28.23 -5.78
C SER A 215 -24.65 -27.21 -6.71
N GLN A 216 -23.49 -26.62 -6.30
CA GLN A 216 -22.75 -25.65 -7.09
C GLN A 216 -21.85 -26.30 -8.16
N THR A 217 -21.87 -27.61 -8.32
CA THR A 217 -21.00 -28.34 -9.27
C THR A 217 -21.22 -27.88 -10.70
N TYR A 218 -20.14 -27.50 -11.38
CA TYR A 218 -20.13 -27.03 -12.76
C TYR A 218 -19.72 -28.16 -13.73
N ASP A 219 -20.32 -28.18 -14.91
CA ASP A 219 -19.95 -29.10 -16.00
C ASP A 219 -18.84 -28.51 -16.89
N ASN A 220 -18.76 -27.19 -16.96
CA ASN A 220 -17.78 -26.46 -17.75
C ASN A 220 -17.56 -25.04 -17.15
N PHE A 221 -16.50 -24.36 -17.59
CA PHE A 221 -16.14 -23.03 -17.07
C PHE A 221 -17.16 -21.93 -17.41
N ASP A 222 -17.92 -22.08 -18.53
CA ASP A 222 -18.91 -21.05 -18.94
C ASP A 222 -20.12 -20.98 -18.00
N GLN A 223 -20.34 -21.98 -17.16
CA GLN A 223 -21.39 -21.98 -16.14
C GLN A 223 -21.03 -21.18 -14.90
N ILE A 224 -19.75 -20.81 -14.73
CA ILE A 224 -19.28 -20.11 -13.53
C ILE A 224 -19.77 -18.66 -13.57
N PRO A 225 -20.50 -18.18 -12.53
CA PRO A 225 -20.99 -16.82 -12.49
C PRO A 225 -19.84 -15.80 -12.31
N VAL A 226 -20.06 -14.58 -12.77
CA VAL A 226 -19.16 -13.46 -12.60
C VAL A 226 -19.94 -12.34 -11.92
N HIS A 227 -19.92 -12.32 -10.61
CA HIS A 227 -20.45 -11.24 -9.77
C HIS A 227 -19.92 -11.39 -8.34
N ALA A 228 -20.06 -10.34 -7.54
CA ALA A 228 -19.39 -10.21 -6.26
C ALA A 228 -20.28 -10.52 -5.04
N ARG A 229 -21.45 -11.14 -5.21
CA ARG A 229 -22.39 -11.35 -4.09
C ARG A 229 -22.43 -12.80 -3.62
N ALA A 230 -22.30 -12.99 -2.29
CA ALA A 230 -22.66 -14.17 -1.48
C ALA A 230 -22.43 -15.55 -2.15
N GLU A 231 -21.28 -15.74 -2.78
CA GLU A 231 -20.95 -16.93 -3.52
C GLU A 231 -20.01 -17.87 -2.75
N ASN A 232 -19.54 -18.90 -3.39
CA ASN A 232 -18.49 -19.76 -2.87
C ASN A 232 -17.24 -18.93 -2.54
N PRO A 233 -16.65 -19.05 -1.33
CA PRO A 233 -15.49 -18.25 -0.93
C PRO A 233 -14.30 -18.35 -1.89
N ALA A 234 -14.05 -19.54 -2.44
CA ALA A 234 -12.99 -19.74 -3.43
C ALA A 234 -13.25 -18.97 -4.73
N LEU A 235 -14.53 -18.91 -5.18
CA LEU A 235 -14.91 -18.08 -6.34
C LEU A 235 -14.62 -16.59 -6.07
N LEU A 236 -15.00 -16.09 -4.88
CA LEU A 236 -14.78 -14.68 -4.52
C LEU A 236 -13.29 -14.34 -4.45
N LEU A 237 -12.49 -15.23 -3.85
CA LEU A 237 -11.04 -15.07 -3.77
C LEU A 237 -10.39 -15.08 -5.15
N ASP A 238 -10.79 -16.03 -6.01
CA ASP A 238 -10.27 -16.11 -7.37
C ASP A 238 -10.69 -14.93 -8.25
N TRP A 239 -11.88 -14.39 -8.04
CA TRP A 239 -12.28 -13.15 -8.70
C TRP A 239 -11.36 -11.97 -8.34
N LYS A 240 -11.01 -11.80 -7.06
CA LYS A 240 -10.08 -10.77 -6.59
C LYS A 240 -8.67 -10.93 -7.18
N ARG A 241 -8.18 -12.16 -7.25
CA ARG A 241 -6.89 -12.50 -7.88
C ARG A 241 -6.90 -12.23 -9.39
N PHE A 242 -7.98 -12.61 -10.07
CA PHE A 242 -8.18 -12.31 -11.48
C PHE A 242 -8.19 -10.81 -11.75
N VAL A 243 -8.88 -10.01 -10.90
CA VAL A 243 -8.90 -8.55 -11.01
C VAL A 243 -7.47 -8.00 -10.88
N THR A 244 -6.70 -8.49 -9.91
CA THR A 244 -5.29 -8.12 -9.73
C THR A 244 -4.45 -8.42 -10.98
N ASP A 245 -4.50 -9.66 -11.48
CA ASP A 245 -3.73 -10.07 -12.67
C ASP A 245 -4.14 -9.29 -13.93
N THR A 246 -5.42 -8.93 -14.01
CA THR A 246 -5.94 -8.15 -15.13
C THR A 246 -5.44 -6.70 -15.08
N TRP A 247 -5.39 -6.08 -13.91
CA TRP A 247 -4.78 -4.77 -13.73
C TRP A 247 -3.29 -4.78 -14.04
N ILE A 248 -2.56 -5.79 -13.55
CA ILE A 248 -1.14 -5.95 -13.89
C ILE A 248 -0.94 -6.01 -15.39
N SER A 249 -1.73 -6.82 -16.11
CA SER A 249 -1.61 -6.94 -17.56
C SER A 249 -2.05 -5.68 -18.32
N TYR A 250 -2.99 -4.91 -17.77
CA TYR A 250 -3.41 -3.62 -18.32
C TYR A 250 -2.30 -2.56 -18.19
N LEU A 251 -1.71 -2.45 -17.01
CA LEU A 251 -0.57 -1.55 -16.79
C LEU A 251 0.65 -1.98 -17.61
N GLN A 252 0.90 -3.30 -17.70
CA GLN A 252 2.03 -3.83 -18.47
C GLN A 252 1.94 -3.44 -19.95
N ALA A 253 0.74 -3.42 -20.55
CA ALA A 253 0.56 -2.96 -21.93
C ALA A 253 0.98 -1.50 -22.13
N GLN A 254 0.76 -0.63 -21.15
CA GLN A 254 1.25 0.75 -21.17
C GLN A 254 2.76 0.84 -20.91
N ILE A 255 3.29 0.04 -19.96
CA ILE A 255 4.73 -0.04 -19.70
C ILE A 255 5.47 -0.47 -20.96
N ASP A 256 4.99 -1.48 -21.68
CA ASP A 256 5.60 -1.98 -22.92
C ASP A 256 5.59 -0.93 -24.03
N ALA A 257 4.57 -0.07 -24.05
CA ALA A 257 4.48 1.06 -24.99
C ALA A 257 5.44 2.22 -24.63
N ILE A 258 5.65 2.48 -23.33
CA ILE A 258 6.44 3.60 -22.81
C ILE A 258 7.93 3.26 -22.73
N ARG A 259 8.28 2.16 -22.07
CA ARG A 259 9.65 1.82 -21.65
C ARG A 259 10.70 1.85 -22.78
N PRO A 260 10.42 1.37 -24.01
CA PRO A 260 11.41 1.42 -25.10
C PRO A 260 11.70 2.83 -25.64
N ASN A 261 10.86 3.80 -25.28
CA ASN A 261 10.86 5.16 -25.83
C ASN A 261 11.29 6.23 -24.80
N ILE A 262 11.70 5.82 -23.60
CA ILE A 262 12.07 6.76 -22.53
C ILE A 262 13.53 6.56 -22.07
N ASP A 263 14.11 7.59 -21.48
CA ASP A 263 15.42 7.52 -20.85
C ASP A 263 15.36 6.64 -19.58
N ALA A 264 16.44 5.89 -19.30
CA ALA A 264 16.54 5.00 -18.13
C ALA A 264 16.38 5.72 -16.78
N ARG A 265 16.59 7.04 -16.74
CA ARG A 265 16.38 7.88 -15.55
C ARG A 265 14.90 8.21 -15.27
N GLN A 266 14.00 8.02 -16.25
CA GLN A 266 12.58 8.27 -16.06
C GLN A 266 11.92 7.03 -15.45
N PHE A 267 11.25 7.24 -14.31
CA PHE A 267 10.50 6.17 -13.65
C PHE A 267 9.11 6.00 -14.22
N ILE A 268 8.52 4.84 -13.97
CA ILE A 268 7.09 4.55 -14.23
C ILE A 268 6.45 4.13 -12.91
N THR A 269 5.32 4.75 -12.58
CA THR A 269 4.53 4.46 -11.40
C THR A 269 3.02 4.52 -11.70
N THR A 270 2.19 4.23 -10.71
CA THR A 270 0.77 4.57 -10.60
C THR A 270 0.47 4.95 -9.15
N ASN A 271 -0.55 5.77 -8.93
CA ASN A 271 -1.02 6.09 -7.58
C ASN A 271 -2.10 5.10 -7.13
N THR A 272 -2.13 4.81 -5.84
CA THR A 272 -3.08 3.90 -5.21
C THR A 272 -3.75 4.59 -4.02
N MET A 273 -4.95 4.13 -3.67
CA MET A 273 -5.74 4.72 -2.61
C MET A 273 -5.55 3.97 -1.28
N HIS A 274 -5.77 4.69 -0.24
CA HIS A 274 -5.90 4.36 1.17
C HIS A 274 -6.53 2.97 1.44
N TRP A 275 -5.86 2.08 2.16
CA TRP A 275 -6.27 0.72 2.56
C TRP A 275 -7.18 -0.02 1.55
N ASN A 276 -7.03 0.27 0.26
CA ASN A 276 -7.89 -0.29 -0.77
C ASN A 276 -7.65 -1.80 -0.93
N ALA A 277 -8.68 -2.60 -0.67
CA ALA A 277 -8.68 -4.05 -0.86
C ALA A 277 -9.32 -4.47 -2.21
N GLY A 278 -9.31 -3.61 -3.22
CA GLY A 278 -9.82 -3.91 -4.56
C GLY A 278 -8.98 -4.96 -5.31
N PHE A 279 -7.69 -4.96 -5.07
CA PHE A 279 -6.66 -5.81 -5.71
C PHE A 279 -5.41 -5.90 -4.81
N ASP A 280 -4.46 -6.78 -5.16
CA ASP A 280 -3.19 -6.94 -4.44
C ASP A 280 -2.17 -5.90 -4.90
N HIS A 281 -1.89 -4.92 -4.04
CA HIS A 281 -0.95 -3.83 -4.34
C HIS A 281 0.50 -4.30 -4.38
N TYR A 282 0.91 -5.33 -3.63
CA TYR A 282 2.27 -5.87 -3.72
C TYR A 282 2.56 -6.38 -5.14
N LEU A 283 1.57 -7.06 -5.73
CA LEU A 283 1.70 -7.58 -7.09
C LEU A 283 1.62 -6.47 -8.15
N ILE A 284 0.74 -5.49 -7.97
CA ILE A 284 0.62 -4.31 -8.86
C ILE A 284 1.95 -3.56 -8.95
N HIS A 285 2.58 -3.26 -7.81
CA HIS A 285 3.80 -2.45 -7.78
C HIS A 285 5.07 -3.21 -8.22
N LYS A 286 5.00 -4.54 -8.37
CA LYS A 286 6.17 -5.35 -8.73
C LYS A 286 6.86 -4.89 -10.02
N ASN A 287 6.09 -4.50 -11.02
CA ASN A 287 6.60 -4.09 -12.35
C ASN A 287 6.74 -2.55 -12.48
N LEU A 288 6.37 -1.79 -11.46
CA LEU A 288 6.57 -0.34 -11.38
C LEU A 288 7.92 -0.02 -10.75
N ASP A 289 8.46 1.15 -11.04
CA ASP A 289 9.75 1.58 -10.52
C ASP A 289 9.64 2.11 -9.09
N ILE A 290 8.59 2.86 -8.79
CA ILE A 290 8.32 3.51 -7.51
C ILE A 290 6.92 3.11 -7.05
N ALA A 291 6.72 2.91 -5.76
CA ALA A 291 5.38 2.88 -5.16
C ALA A 291 4.91 4.32 -4.94
N ALA A 292 3.64 4.59 -5.25
CA ALA A 292 3.04 5.88 -4.97
C ALA A 292 1.59 5.72 -4.53
N TRP A 293 1.10 6.66 -3.70
CA TRP A 293 -0.23 6.60 -3.14
C TRP A 293 -0.81 7.98 -2.83
N ASP A 294 -2.09 8.01 -2.46
CA ASP A 294 -2.88 9.20 -2.23
C ASP A 294 -3.44 9.19 -0.81
N ASP A 295 -3.13 10.24 -0.05
CA ASP A 295 -3.39 10.37 1.37
C ASP A 295 -4.42 11.46 1.66
N TYR A 296 -5.62 11.04 2.13
CA TYR A 296 -6.75 11.93 2.37
C TYR A 296 -7.52 11.62 3.65
N PHE A 297 -7.87 12.65 4.42
CA PHE A 297 -8.74 12.61 5.59
C PHE A 297 -9.96 13.52 5.38
N PRO A 298 -11.05 12.99 4.78
CA PRO A 298 -12.19 13.82 4.36
C PRO A 298 -12.91 14.51 5.50
N ASP A 299 -12.98 13.90 6.67
CA ASP A 299 -13.62 14.46 7.86
C ASP A 299 -12.78 15.54 8.57
N GLY A 300 -11.59 15.87 8.01
CA GLY A 300 -10.67 16.86 8.55
C GLY A 300 -9.96 16.42 9.83
N HIS A 301 -9.95 15.12 10.12
CA HIS A 301 -9.34 14.56 11.32
C HIS A 301 -8.24 13.55 10.97
N LEU A 302 -6.99 13.95 11.21
CA LEU A 302 -5.84 13.04 11.04
C LEU A 302 -5.82 12.01 12.16
N ASP A 303 -5.82 10.73 11.81
CA ASP A 303 -5.42 9.64 12.70
C ASP A 303 -3.93 9.31 12.42
N PRO A 304 -3.01 9.75 13.30
CA PRO A 304 -1.57 9.60 13.04
C PRO A 304 -1.12 8.13 12.98
N ILE A 305 -1.77 7.23 13.73
CA ILE A 305 -1.41 5.80 13.76
C ILE A 305 -1.85 5.10 12.48
N LEU A 306 -3.09 5.35 12.07
CA LEU A 306 -3.63 4.79 10.83
C LEU A 306 -2.80 5.26 9.63
N ASN A 307 -2.47 6.54 9.58
CA ASN A 307 -1.68 7.14 8.50
C ASN A 307 -0.23 6.63 8.48
N ALA A 308 0.42 6.54 9.63
CA ALA A 308 1.76 5.98 9.76
C ALA A 308 1.81 4.53 9.24
N ALA A 309 0.85 3.69 9.66
CA ALA A 309 0.76 2.31 9.21
C ALA A 309 0.59 2.22 7.68
N GLU A 310 -0.13 3.15 7.07
CA GLU A 310 -0.34 3.16 5.64
C GLU A 310 0.89 3.61 4.85
N HIS A 311 1.60 4.62 5.30
CA HIS A 311 2.91 4.96 4.75
C HIS A 311 3.86 3.75 4.77
N ASP A 312 3.88 3.00 5.88
CA ASP A 312 4.73 1.82 6.02
C ASP A 312 4.25 0.64 5.15
N LEU A 313 2.94 0.51 4.92
CA LEU A 313 2.37 -0.43 3.97
C LEU A 313 2.82 -0.12 2.54
N VAL A 314 2.72 1.14 2.12
CA VAL A 314 3.13 1.57 0.77
C VAL A 314 4.64 1.41 0.58
N ARG A 315 5.45 1.77 1.58
CA ARG A 315 6.89 1.48 1.56
C ARG A 315 7.13 -0.03 1.41
N GLY A 316 6.34 -0.85 2.08
CA GLY A 316 6.40 -2.30 2.04
C GLY A 316 6.10 -2.92 0.68
N TYR A 317 5.31 -2.29 -0.20
CA TYR A 317 5.02 -2.79 -1.55
C TYR A 317 6.27 -3.09 -2.35
N LYS A 318 7.32 -2.28 -2.18
CA LYS A 318 8.61 -2.46 -2.86
C LYS A 318 9.79 -2.61 -1.89
N GLN A 319 9.57 -2.48 -0.57
CA GLN A 319 10.61 -2.38 0.47
C GLN A 319 11.63 -1.28 0.15
N LYS A 320 11.15 -0.15 -0.35
CA LYS A 320 11.90 1.04 -0.76
C LYS A 320 11.11 2.29 -0.44
N ASN A 321 11.78 3.42 -0.48
CA ASN A 321 11.14 4.72 -0.43
C ASN A 321 10.01 4.84 -1.47
N PHE A 322 9.03 5.68 -1.19
CA PHE A 322 7.83 5.86 -2.00
C PHE A 322 7.57 7.34 -2.31
N TRP A 323 6.54 7.62 -3.11
CA TRP A 323 6.05 8.97 -3.34
C TRP A 323 4.63 9.12 -2.81
N LEU A 324 4.37 10.21 -2.10
CA LEU A 324 3.02 10.67 -1.84
C LEU A 324 2.59 11.48 -3.08
N MET A 325 1.79 10.83 -3.96
CA MET A 325 1.44 11.39 -5.26
C MET A 325 0.31 12.41 -5.15
N GLU A 326 -0.56 12.22 -4.18
CA GLU A 326 -1.62 13.17 -3.84
C GLU A 326 -1.78 13.28 -2.34
N THR A 327 -1.99 14.51 -1.85
CA THR A 327 -2.53 14.77 -0.52
C THR A 327 -3.32 16.07 -0.52
N GLN A 328 -4.24 16.22 0.46
CA GLN A 328 -5.13 17.37 0.51
C GLN A 328 -4.43 18.62 1.04
N PRO A 329 -4.59 19.78 0.38
CA PRO A 329 -4.15 21.06 0.94
C PRO A 329 -5.22 21.72 1.84
N GLY A 330 -6.26 20.97 2.24
CA GLY A 330 -7.37 21.50 3.02
C GLY A 330 -8.52 20.49 3.09
N PHE A 331 -9.72 20.90 2.66
CA PHE A 331 -10.89 20.01 2.58
C PHE A 331 -10.96 19.29 1.24
N VAL A 332 -11.62 18.15 1.21
CA VAL A 332 -12.03 17.44 -0.02
C VAL A 332 -13.49 17.78 -0.34
N ASN A 333 -14.13 17.14 -1.35
CA ASN A 333 -15.54 17.35 -1.65
C ASN A 333 -16.32 16.07 -1.96
N TRP A 334 -15.71 14.92 -1.76
CA TRP A 334 -16.28 13.60 -2.04
C TRP A 334 -16.56 12.76 -0.77
N GLY A 335 -16.20 13.26 0.39
CA GLY A 335 -16.51 12.62 1.69
C GLY A 335 -17.96 12.86 2.14
N THR A 336 -18.40 12.08 3.12
CA THR A 336 -19.69 12.29 3.79
C THR A 336 -19.71 13.63 4.56
N VAL A 337 -18.59 13.99 5.17
CA VAL A 337 -18.30 15.30 5.75
C VAL A 337 -16.98 15.77 5.12
N ASN A 338 -16.93 17.01 4.64
CA ASN A 338 -15.76 17.58 3.98
C ASN A 338 -15.22 18.73 4.85
N ALA A 339 -14.64 18.37 5.99
CA ALA A 339 -14.06 19.33 6.91
C ALA A 339 -12.63 19.69 6.49
N SER A 340 -12.23 20.92 6.80
CA SER A 340 -10.83 21.33 6.63
C SER A 340 -9.97 20.73 7.73
N LEU A 341 -8.74 20.35 7.37
CA LEU A 341 -7.70 20.06 8.36
C LEU A 341 -7.44 21.32 9.22
N PRO A 342 -7.19 21.18 10.53
CA PRO A 342 -6.74 22.27 11.37
C PRO A 342 -5.40 22.86 10.88
N PRO A 343 -5.11 24.15 11.17
CA PRO A 343 -3.83 24.74 10.86
C PRO A 343 -2.66 23.95 11.46
N GLY A 344 -1.63 23.67 10.67
CA GLY A 344 -0.46 22.88 11.08
C GLY A 344 -0.54 21.41 10.65
N VAL A 345 -1.74 20.83 10.55
CA VAL A 345 -1.93 19.40 10.27
C VAL A 345 -1.48 19.02 8.86
N THR A 346 -1.69 19.86 7.86
CA THR A 346 -1.20 19.61 6.50
C THR A 346 0.34 19.51 6.46
N ARG A 347 1.02 20.33 7.25
CA ARG A 347 2.48 20.26 7.41
C ARG A 347 2.90 18.98 8.15
N GLU A 348 2.16 18.57 9.20
CA GLU A 348 2.42 17.32 9.93
C GLU A 348 2.30 16.11 9.02
N MET A 349 1.23 16.00 8.24
CA MET A 349 1.03 14.93 7.25
C MET A 349 2.21 14.83 6.27
N ALA A 350 2.66 15.96 5.75
CA ALA A 350 3.80 15.99 4.84
C ALA A 350 5.10 15.53 5.51
N TRP A 351 5.38 15.97 6.76
CA TRP A 351 6.54 15.52 7.51
C TRP A 351 6.42 14.06 7.96
N GLN A 352 5.21 13.57 8.25
CA GLN A 352 4.97 12.16 8.54
C GLN A 352 5.32 11.30 7.31
N ALA A 353 4.81 11.65 6.13
CA ALA A 353 5.16 10.96 4.89
C ALA A 353 6.69 10.90 4.68
N ILE A 354 7.39 12.04 4.84
CA ILE A 354 8.86 12.08 4.74
C ILE A 354 9.51 11.20 5.83
N GLY A 355 9.00 11.24 7.05
CA GLY A 355 9.47 10.40 8.17
C GLY A 355 9.39 8.92 7.86
N HIS A 356 8.33 8.47 7.21
CA HIS A 356 8.08 7.09 6.80
C HIS A 356 8.73 6.68 5.46
N GLY A 357 9.47 7.58 4.82
CA GLY A 357 10.26 7.26 3.62
C GLY A 357 9.72 7.81 2.32
N ALA A 358 8.82 8.80 2.33
CA ALA A 358 8.49 9.50 1.11
C ALA A 358 9.69 10.33 0.61
N ASP A 359 9.97 10.25 -0.68
CA ASP A 359 10.96 11.09 -1.37
C ASP A 359 10.29 12.24 -2.15
N ALA A 360 8.96 12.24 -2.23
CA ALA A 360 8.16 13.30 -2.83
C ALA A 360 6.82 13.44 -2.11
N VAL A 361 6.33 14.69 -2.03
CA VAL A 361 4.99 15.05 -1.56
C VAL A 361 4.36 15.97 -2.60
N LEU A 362 3.23 15.55 -3.19
CA LEU A 362 2.46 16.31 -4.14
C LEU A 362 1.04 16.55 -3.61
N TYR A 363 0.58 17.80 -3.77
CA TYR A 363 -0.77 18.19 -3.37
C TYR A 363 -1.76 18.04 -4.53
N TRP A 364 -2.93 17.57 -4.25
CA TRP A 364 -4.07 17.63 -5.16
C TRP A 364 -5.07 18.65 -4.64
N GLN A 365 -5.15 19.84 -5.26
CA GLN A 365 -4.50 20.27 -6.49
C GLN A 365 -4.07 21.75 -6.43
N TRP A 366 -3.35 22.18 -7.46
CA TRP A 366 -2.94 23.59 -7.58
C TRP A 366 -4.15 24.53 -7.59
N ARG A 367 -5.12 24.27 -8.47
CA ARG A 367 -6.34 25.08 -8.65
C ARG A 367 -7.49 24.19 -9.10
N SER A 368 -8.66 24.33 -8.47
CA SER A 368 -9.87 23.60 -8.86
C SER A 368 -10.43 24.07 -10.20
N ALA A 369 -11.01 23.15 -10.97
CA ALA A 369 -11.77 23.49 -12.17
C ALA A 369 -12.95 24.40 -11.84
N LEU A 370 -13.28 25.31 -12.76
CA LEU A 370 -14.42 26.24 -12.58
C LEU A 370 -15.77 25.50 -12.57
N ASN A 371 -15.85 24.37 -13.24
CA ASN A 371 -17.06 23.55 -13.32
C ASN A 371 -16.65 22.07 -13.53
N GLY A 372 -16.90 21.25 -12.54
CA GLY A 372 -16.55 19.84 -12.56
C GLY A 372 -16.97 19.18 -11.23
N GLN A 373 -16.87 17.85 -11.19
CA GLN A 373 -17.32 17.07 -10.02
C GLN A 373 -16.57 17.46 -8.74
N GLU A 374 -15.31 17.94 -8.87
CA GLU A 374 -14.44 18.29 -7.76
C GLU A 374 -14.16 19.81 -7.67
N GLN A 375 -15.09 20.63 -8.17
CA GLN A 375 -14.96 22.10 -8.14
C GLN A 375 -14.90 22.70 -6.73
N TYR A 376 -15.39 21.99 -5.72
CA TYR A 376 -15.32 22.40 -4.31
C TYR A 376 -14.13 21.76 -3.55
N HIS A 377 -13.29 20.99 -4.22
CA HIS A 377 -12.10 20.45 -3.56
C HIS A 377 -11.12 21.58 -3.19
N GLY A 378 -10.53 21.50 -2.01
CA GLY A 378 -9.49 22.44 -1.57
C GLY A 378 -8.32 22.50 -2.54
N SER A 379 -7.81 23.69 -2.76
CA SER A 379 -6.70 23.95 -3.69
C SER A 379 -5.74 24.99 -3.13
N LEU A 380 -4.54 25.06 -3.70
CA LEU A 380 -3.49 25.97 -3.23
C LEU A 380 -3.76 27.42 -3.61
N VAL A 381 -4.38 27.64 -4.78
CA VAL A 381 -4.80 28.96 -5.23
C VAL A 381 -6.28 28.97 -5.62
N GLY A 382 -6.91 30.11 -5.46
CA GLY A 382 -8.31 30.32 -5.84
C GLY A 382 -8.53 30.38 -7.36
N PRO A 383 -9.79 30.40 -7.80
CA PRO A 383 -10.12 30.52 -9.23
C PRO A 383 -9.68 31.86 -9.82
N ASP A 384 -9.49 32.89 -9.01
CA ASP A 384 -8.93 34.20 -9.39
C ASP A 384 -7.41 34.16 -9.58
N GLY A 385 -6.73 33.12 -9.07
CA GLY A 385 -5.28 32.94 -9.12
C GLY A 385 -4.54 33.47 -7.89
N GLU A 386 -5.29 33.93 -6.88
CA GLU A 386 -4.71 34.36 -5.62
C GLU A 386 -4.48 33.18 -4.67
N PRO A 387 -3.42 33.19 -3.86
CA PRO A 387 -3.15 32.16 -2.87
C PRO A 387 -4.28 31.98 -1.85
N ASN A 388 -4.73 30.76 -1.63
CA ASN A 388 -5.61 30.42 -0.51
C ASN A 388 -4.84 30.44 0.83
N PRO A 389 -5.52 30.55 1.98
CA PRO A 389 -4.86 30.63 3.29
C PRO A 389 -3.84 29.52 3.55
N ILE A 390 -4.11 28.30 3.09
CA ILE A 390 -3.22 27.14 3.24
C ILE A 390 -1.86 27.30 2.53
N TYR A 391 -1.78 28.15 1.50
CA TYR A 391 -0.56 28.36 0.74
C TYR A 391 0.63 28.76 1.61
N ALA A 392 0.42 29.58 2.64
CA ALA A 392 1.48 30.01 3.55
C ALA A 392 2.07 28.85 4.37
N GLU A 393 1.23 27.88 4.76
CA GLU A 393 1.68 26.67 5.46
C GLU A 393 2.52 25.78 4.53
N ILE A 394 2.06 25.57 3.29
CA ILE A 394 2.81 24.80 2.29
C ILE A 394 4.14 25.49 1.92
N GLN A 395 4.16 26.83 1.83
CA GLN A 395 5.38 27.59 1.62
C GLN A 395 6.37 27.40 2.79
N ARG A 396 5.88 27.41 4.04
CA ARG A 396 6.71 27.11 5.22
C ARG A 396 7.30 25.70 5.11
N PHE A 397 6.47 24.70 4.85
CA PHE A 397 6.92 23.31 4.67
C PHE A 397 7.96 23.19 3.55
N GLY A 398 7.74 23.85 2.41
CA GLY A 398 8.68 23.84 1.28
C GLY A 398 10.06 24.40 1.67
N ALA A 399 10.08 25.52 2.41
CA ALA A 399 11.33 26.10 2.91
C ALA A 399 12.05 25.19 3.93
N GLU A 400 11.29 24.47 4.76
CA GLU A 400 11.82 23.48 5.70
C GLU A 400 12.40 22.28 4.97
N LEU A 401 11.67 21.76 3.97
CA LEU A 401 12.08 20.62 3.15
C LEU A 401 13.35 20.93 2.33
N GLU A 402 13.46 22.14 1.76
CA GLU A 402 14.65 22.58 1.06
C GLU A 402 15.89 22.58 1.98
N ARG A 403 15.74 23.04 3.24
CA ARG A 403 16.83 22.98 4.24
C ARG A 403 17.20 21.55 4.65
N ALA A 404 16.20 20.67 4.80
CA ALA A 404 16.41 19.31 5.27
C ALA A 404 16.84 18.35 4.14
N SER A 405 16.52 18.66 2.91
CA SER A 405 16.76 17.80 1.75
C SER A 405 18.21 17.33 1.61
N PRO A 406 19.27 18.15 1.80
CA PRO A 406 20.64 17.67 1.71
C PRO A 406 21.02 16.57 2.71
N ALA A 407 20.36 16.53 3.87
CA ALA A 407 20.57 15.51 4.88
C ALA A 407 19.69 14.26 4.62
N LEU A 408 18.46 14.46 4.14
CA LEU A 408 17.48 13.40 3.98
C LEU A 408 17.54 12.69 2.61
N ALA A 409 18.06 13.33 1.57
CA ALA A 409 18.16 12.73 0.25
C ALA A 409 19.00 11.44 0.27
N GLY A 410 18.46 10.39 -0.34
CA GLY A 410 19.11 9.06 -0.37
C GLY A 410 19.11 8.30 0.96
N THR A 411 18.42 8.81 2.00
CA THR A 411 18.20 8.07 3.25
C THR A 411 17.01 7.13 3.11
N THR A 412 16.97 6.06 3.91
CA THR A 412 15.86 5.12 3.96
C THR A 412 15.63 4.62 5.39
N LEU A 413 14.56 3.89 5.61
CA LEU A 413 14.28 3.25 6.90
C LEU A 413 14.80 1.82 6.92
N HIS A 414 15.34 1.41 8.06
CA HIS A 414 15.76 0.03 8.32
C HIS A 414 15.23 -0.38 9.69
N GLY A 415 14.31 -1.34 9.71
CA GLY A 415 13.72 -1.86 10.95
C GLY A 415 14.02 -3.34 11.15
N ASP A 416 14.04 -3.75 12.41
CA ASP A 416 14.14 -5.15 12.85
C ASP A 416 12.75 -5.80 13.02
N VAL A 417 11.67 -5.03 12.82
CA VAL A 417 10.27 -5.41 13.06
C VAL A 417 9.50 -5.42 11.74
N ALA A 418 8.76 -6.50 11.48
CA ALA A 418 7.81 -6.55 10.39
C ALA A 418 6.41 -6.97 10.84
N ILE A 419 5.40 -6.46 10.15
CA ILE A 419 4.01 -6.92 10.22
C ILE A 419 3.64 -7.49 8.85
N LEU A 420 3.12 -8.72 8.83
CA LEU A 420 2.64 -9.33 7.59
C LEU A 420 1.24 -8.85 7.26
N HIS A 421 1.07 -8.34 6.05
CA HIS A 421 -0.21 -8.00 5.44
C HIS A 421 -0.44 -8.88 4.23
N SER A 422 -1.60 -9.55 4.16
CA SER A 422 -2.00 -10.45 3.07
C SER A 422 -3.35 -10.03 2.52
N TYR A 423 -3.41 -9.67 1.25
CA TYR A 423 -4.69 -9.37 0.58
C TYR A 423 -5.61 -10.59 0.53
N ASP A 424 -5.08 -11.80 0.30
CA ASP A 424 -5.88 -13.03 0.35
C ASP A 424 -6.54 -13.22 1.72
N SER A 425 -5.81 -12.98 2.81
CA SER A 425 -6.34 -13.07 4.17
C SER A 425 -7.34 -11.97 4.47
N HIS A 426 -7.09 -10.75 4.01
CA HIS A 426 -8.02 -9.63 4.12
C HIS A 426 -9.35 -9.95 3.43
N TRP A 427 -9.31 -10.37 2.18
CA TRP A 427 -10.50 -10.75 1.41
C TRP A 427 -11.26 -11.91 2.05
N ALA A 428 -10.56 -12.99 2.43
CA ALA A 428 -11.17 -14.17 3.04
C ALA A 428 -11.87 -13.84 4.37
N ILE A 429 -11.32 -12.92 5.17
CA ILE A 429 -11.95 -12.42 6.39
C ILE A 429 -13.18 -11.58 6.04
N ASP A 430 -13.08 -10.67 5.06
CA ASP A 430 -14.19 -9.80 4.65
C ASP A 430 -15.36 -10.59 4.05
N PHE A 431 -15.11 -11.66 3.32
CA PHE A 431 -16.17 -12.53 2.79
C PHE A 431 -16.94 -13.24 3.91
N GLN A 432 -16.24 -13.60 5.00
CA GLN A 432 -16.81 -14.35 6.11
C GLN A 432 -16.28 -13.81 7.46
N LYS A 433 -16.67 -12.58 7.82
CA LYS A 433 -16.21 -11.91 9.05
C LYS A 433 -16.54 -12.68 10.32
N HIS A 434 -17.63 -13.44 10.37
CA HIS A 434 -18.20 -14.13 11.52
C HIS A 434 -18.74 -13.17 12.61
N THR A 435 -18.08 -12.05 12.84
CA THR A 435 -18.58 -10.87 13.59
C THR A 435 -18.20 -9.59 12.87
N GLN A 436 -19.12 -8.65 12.76
CA GLN A 436 -18.86 -7.35 12.11
C GLN A 436 -17.80 -6.52 12.84
N LYS A 437 -17.54 -6.83 14.12
CA LYS A 437 -16.51 -6.17 14.92
C LYS A 437 -15.08 -6.59 14.55
N PHE A 438 -14.90 -7.75 13.87
CA PHE A 438 -13.56 -8.19 13.47
C PHE A 438 -13.21 -7.55 12.13
N ASP A 439 -12.32 -6.59 12.17
CA ASP A 439 -11.84 -5.89 11.01
C ASP A 439 -10.34 -6.18 10.80
N TYR A 440 -9.96 -6.54 9.57
CA TYR A 440 -8.60 -6.96 9.26
C TYR A 440 -7.58 -5.84 9.43
N VAL A 441 -7.93 -4.62 8.97
CA VAL A 441 -7.05 -3.44 9.08
C VAL A 441 -6.87 -3.07 10.54
N THR A 442 -7.95 -3.09 11.33
CA THR A 442 -7.89 -2.84 12.78
C THR A 442 -6.94 -3.80 13.49
N GLN A 443 -6.89 -5.10 13.11
CA GLN A 443 -5.92 -6.03 13.73
C GLN A 443 -4.46 -5.62 13.47
N ILE A 444 -4.19 -4.99 12.32
CA ILE A 444 -2.86 -4.47 11.97
C ILE A 444 -2.56 -3.18 12.72
N THR A 445 -3.49 -2.23 12.72
CA THR A 445 -3.28 -0.91 13.33
C THR A 445 -3.24 -0.95 14.85
N ASP A 446 -4.02 -1.81 15.52
CA ASP A 446 -3.93 -2.05 16.97
C ASP A 446 -2.53 -2.59 17.36
N LEU A 447 -2.01 -3.53 16.59
CA LEU A 447 -0.65 -4.04 16.78
C LEU A 447 0.40 -2.96 16.49
N TYR A 448 0.23 -2.21 15.40
CA TYR A 448 1.11 -1.11 15.02
C TYR A 448 1.19 -0.07 16.14
N GLN A 449 0.06 0.34 16.70
CA GLN A 449 -0.04 1.24 17.84
C GLN A 449 0.70 0.71 19.08
N ALA A 450 0.68 -0.61 19.29
CA ALA A 450 1.42 -1.21 20.41
C ALA A 450 2.94 -1.18 20.21
N ILE A 451 3.44 -1.18 18.97
CA ILE A 451 4.88 -1.16 18.65
C ILE A 451 5.43 0.27 18.58
N GLN A 452 4.66 1.20 18.03
CA GLN A 452 5.06 2.58 17.68
C GLN A 452 5.83 3.33 18.79
N PRO A 453 5.45 3.27 20.10
CA PRO A 453 6.18 3.97 21.15
C PRO A 453 7.62 3.50 21.40
N THR A 454 8.08 2.46 20.72
CA THR A 454 9.49 2.03 20.76
C THR A 454 10.38 2.82 19.80
N ALA A 455 9.81 3.68 18.94
CA ALA A 455 10.48 4.37 17.83
C ALA A 455 11.21 3.42 16.86
N GLN A 456 10.85 2.13 16.83
CA GLN A 456 11.39 1.20 15.85
C GLN A 456 10.73 1.44 14.50
N PRO A 457 11.49 1.53 13.40
CA PRO A 457 10.90 1.46 12.07
C PRO A 457 10.17 0.12 11.89
N ILE A 458 8.93 0.20 11.43
CA ILE A 458 8.05 -0.96 11.21
C ILE A 458 7.88 -1.12 9.70
N ASP A 459 8.08 -2.33 9.17
CA ASP A 459 7.74 -2.62 7.78
C ASP A 459 6.45 -3.45 7.72
N ILE A 460 5.46 -2.99 6.94
CA ILE A 460 4.26 -3.78 6.65
C ILE A 460 4.44 -4.43 5.27
N ILE A 461 4.63 -5.77 5.24
CA ILE A 461 5.10 -6.49 4.06
C ILE A 461 4.24 -7.70 3.71
N SER A 462 4.34 -8.14 2.44
CA SER A 462 3.74 -9.40 1.99
C SER A 462 4.31 -10.61 2.74
N PRO A 463 3.51 -11.66 2.99
CA PRO A 463 4.02 -12.94 3.51
C PRO A 463 5.09 -13.61 2.64
N ASP A 464 5.19 -13.22 1.36
CA ASP A 464 6.19 -13.74 0.42
C ASP A 464 7.50 -12.92 0.41
N ALA A 465 7.58 -11.85 1.21
CA ALA A 465 8.77 -11.01 1.30
C ALA A 465 9.93 -11.73 2.00
N GLN A 466 11.17 -11.25 1.77
CA GLN A 466 12.35 -11.77 2.47
C GLN A 466 12.33 -11.40 3.95
N LEU A 467 12.31 -12.39 4.84
CA LEU A 467 12.16 -12.19 6.28
C LEU A 467 13.49 -12.16 7.05
N THR A 468 14.58 -12.59 6.45
CA THR A 468 15.86 -12.85 7.12
C THR A 468 16.50 -11.65 7.83
N ARG A 469 16.11 -10.43 7.47
CA ARG A 469 16.62 -9.20 8.11
C ARG A 469 15.89 -8.84 9.40
N TYR A 470 14.66 -9.36 9.60
CA TYR A 470 13.84 -9.02 10.76
C TYR A 470 14.15 -9.95 11.92
N LYS A 471 14.22 -9.39 13.12
CA LYS A 471 14.35 -10.16 14.35
C LYS A 471 13.01 -10.73 14.80
N ILE A 472 11.93 -9.97 14.54
CA ILE A 472 10.56 -10.38 14.86
C ILE A 472 9.61 -10.05 13.71
N VAL A 473 8.71 -10.98 13.43
CA VAL A 473 7.67 -10.87 12.42
C VAL A 473 6.33 -11.17 13.06
N PHE A 474 5.43 -10.21 13.00
CA PHE A 474 4.04 -10.35 13.44
C PHE A 474 3.12 -10.65 12.25
N ALA A 475 2.18 -11.56 12.44
CA ALA A 475 1.14 -11.93 11.49
C ALA A 475 -0.23 -11.86 12.19
N PRO A 476 -0.81 -10.67 12.37
CA PRO A 476 -1.94 -10.43 13.27
C PRO A 476 -3.22 -11.18 12.88
N ALA A 477 -3.42 -11.50 11.60
CA ALA A 477 -4.58 -12.26 11.12
C ALA A 477 -4.27 -12.93 9.76
N LEU A 478 -3.18 -13.67 9.65
CA LEU A 478 -2.77 -14.36 8.43
C LEU A 478 -3.68 -15.58 8.17
N ASN A 479 -4.93 -15.32 7.76
CA ASN A 479 -6.01 -16.30 7.70
C ASN A 479 -5.81 -17.35 6.62
N VAL A 480 -5.46 -16.93 5.40
CA VAL A 480 -5.16 -17.79 4.26
C VAL A 480 -3.66 -18.04 4.19
N ILE A 481 -3.27 -19.30 4.13
CA ILE A 481 -1.87 -19.69 4.03
C ILE A 481 -1.70 -20.90 3.10
N SER A 482 -0.77 -20.82 2.16
CA SER A 482 -0.34 -21.95 1.35
C SER A 482 0.73 -22.78 2.06
N GLU A 483 0.95 -24.01 1.60
CA GLU A 483 2.08 -24.84 2.07
C GLU A 483 3.44 -24.18 1.84
N SER A 484 3.60 -23.44 0.73
CA SER A 484 4.84 -22.71 0.42
C SER A 484 5.06 -21.54 1.39
N THR A 485 4.02 -20.78 1.70
CA THR A 485 4.09 -19.68 2.68
C THR A 485 4.36 -20.22 4.09
N ALA A 486 3.69 -21.32 4.46
CA ALA A 486 3.96 -21.98 5.74
C ALA A 486 5.42 -22.41 5.87
N LYS A 487 5.96 -23.03 4.82
CA LYS A 487 7.38 -23.42 4.78
C LYS A 487 8.30 -22.20 4.91
N HIS A 488 8.01 -21.13 4.18
CA HIS A 488 8.80 -19.89 4.23
C HIS A 488 8.86 -19.30 5.65
N LEU A 489 7.73 -19.25 6.34
CA LEU A 489 7.65 -18.80 7.73
C LEU A 489 8.41 -19.73 8.69
N LEU A 490 8.32 -21.05 8.51
CA LEU A 490 9.06 -22.02 9.33
C LEU A 490 10.57 -21.94 9.10
N ASP A 491 11.01 -21.78 7.85
CA ASP A 491 12.42 -21.59 7.52
C ASP A 491 12.99 -20.33 8.23
N TYR A 492 12.20 -19.25 8.30
CA TYR A 492 12.57 -18.04 9.06
C TYR A 492 12.75 -18.34 10.56
N VAL A 493 11.81 -19.05 11.17
CA VAL A 493 11.90 -19.42 12.59
C VAL A 493 13.08 -20.35 12.86
N GLU A 494 13.30 -21.36 12.00
CA GLU A 494 14.43 -22.29 12.15
C GLU A 494 15.78 -21.58 12.13
N GLN A 495 15.89 -20.47 11.41
CA GLN A 495 17.12 -19.66 11.31
C GLN A 495 17.32 -18.71 12.50
N GLY A 496 16.34 -18.55 13.39
CA GLY A 496 16.44 -17.74 14.60
C GLY A 496 15.45 -16.57 14.69
N GLY A 497 14.53 -16.45 13.73
CA GLY A 497 13.49 -15.43 13.76
C GLY A 497 12.41 -15.70 14.79
N HIS A 498 11.76 -14.65 15.28
CA HIS A 498 10.59 -14.73 16.14
C HIS A 498 9.32 -14.50 15.33
N LEU A 499 8.47 -15.51 15.16
CA LEU A 499 7.18 -15.42 14.46
C LEU A 499 6.05 -15.34 15.49
N VAL A 500 5.21 -14.30 15.39
CA VAL A 500 4.05 -14.12 16.26
C VAL A 500 2.78 -14.10 15.40
N LEU A 501 1.96 -15.12 15.54
CA LEU A 501 0.69 -15.29 14.86
C LEU A 501 -0.44 -14.74 15.74
N GLY A 502 -1.34 -13.95 15.17
CA GLY A 502 -2.56 -13.49 15.81
C GLY A 502 -3.76 -14.41 15.55
N PRO A 503 -4.95 -14.02 16.03
CA PRO A 503 -6.16 -14.82 15.90
C PRO A 503 -6.52 -15.06 14.43
N ARG A 504 -7.21 -16.20 14.17
CA ARG A 504 -7.61 -16.64 12.82
C ARG A 504 -6.47 -16.96 11.86
N SER A 505 -5.21 -16.92 12.28
CA SER A 505 -4.07 -17.25 11.41
C SER A 505 -4.07 -18.73 11.01
N ALA A 506 -3.74 -19.00 9.74
CA ALA A 506 -3.65 -20.32 9.12
C ALA A 506 -4.91 -21.19 9.32
N MET A 507 -6.10 -20.56 9.25
CA MET A 507 -7.40 -21.22 9.34
C MET A 507 -7.80 -21.86 8.02
N LYS A 508 -7.38 -21.24 6.90
CA LYS A 508 -7.75 -21.58 5.53
C LYS A 508 -6.53 -21.84 4.66
N ASP A 509 -6.71 -22.64 3.61
CA ASP A 509 -5.71 -22.89 2.58
C ASP A 509 -5.74 -21.82 1.47
N GLU A 510 -4.93 -22.00 0.43
CA GLU A 510 -4.83 -21.09 -0.71
C GLU A 510 -6.10 -21.00 -1.57
N ASP A 511 -7.08 -21.88 -1.39
CA ASP A 511 -8.37 -21.84 -2.07
C ASP A 511 -9.51 -21.29 -1.19
N ASP A 512 -9.17 -20.67 -0.06
CA ASP A 512 -10.12 -20.18 0.95
C ASP A 512 -10.96 -21.31 1.58
N ALA A 513 -10.50 -22.56 1.48
CA ALA A 513 -11.11 -23.71 2.13
C ALA A 513 -10.52 -23.90 3.55
N LEU A 514 -11.33 -24.38 4.48
CA LEU A 514 -10.84 -24.70 5.81
C LEU A 514 -9.74 -25.77 5.73
N GLN A 515 -8.67 -25.55 6.48
CA GLN A 515 -7.60 -26.55 6.64
C GLN A 515 -8.17 -27.86 7.22
N THR A 516 -7.76 -29.00 6.65
CA THR A 516 -8.14 -30.31 7.16
C THR A 516 -7.50 -30.62 8.51
N ASN A 517 -6.33 -30.07 8.78
CA ASN A 517 -5.68 -30.06 10.07
C ASN A 517 -6.21 -28.88 10.91
N ARG A 518 -6.32 -29.08 12.22
CA ARG A 518 -6.73 -27.99 13.11
C ARG A 518 -5.76 -26.83 13.04
N GLN A 519 -6.31 -25.61 13.06
CA GLN A 519 -5.59 -24.34 13.11
C GLN A 519 -4.49 -24.36 14.22
N PRO A 520 -3.27 -23.87 13.93
CA PRO A 520 -2.86 -23.14 12.74
C PRO A 520 -2.35 -24.05 11.58
N GLY A 521 -3.11 -25.06 11.19
CA GLY A 521 -2.90 -25.87 10.01
C GLY A 521 -1.46 -26.41 9.86
N PRO A 522 -0.73 -26.05 8.81
CA PRO A 522 0.63 -26.54 8.58
C PRO A 522 1.66 -26.05 9.62
N LEU A 523 1.35 -25.01 10.41
CA LEU A 523 2.23 -24.47 11.47
C LEU A 523 2.01 -25.15 12.82
N ALA A 524 0.96 -25.97 12.99
CA ALA A 524 0.56 -26.57 14.27
C ALA A 524 1.66 -27.46 14.90
N ALA A 525 2.39 -28.21 14.09
CA ALA A 525 3.47 -29.08 14.54
C ALA A 525 4.67 -28.29 15.11
N ALA A 526 5.03 -27.18 14.45
CA ALA A 526 6.10 -26.29 14.91
C ALA A 526 5.71 -25.55 16.19
N LEU A 527 4.45 -25.05 16.25
CA LEU A 527 3.88 -24.45 17.47
C LEU A 527 3.78 -25.45 18.63
N GLY A 528 3.65 -26.75 18.35
CA GLY A 528 3.35 -27.75 19.36
C GLY A 528 1.99 -27.51 20.02
N GLY A 529 1.03 -26.99 19.28
CA GLY A 529 -0.28 -26.60 19.78
C GLY A 529 -1.31 -26.42 18.65
N ARG A 530 -2.58 -26.32 19.06
CA ARG A 530 -3.69 -26.17 18.11
C ARG A 530 -4.85 -25.38 18.70
N VAL A 531 -5.67 -24.78 17.86
CA VAL A 531 -6.96 -24.22 18.22
C VAL A 531 -7.97 -25.36 18.40
N VAL A 532 -8.68 -25.36 19.52
CA VAL A 532 -9.74 -26.33 19.81
C VAL A 532 -11.08 -25.80 19.35
N GLN A 533 -11.35 -24.53 19.66
CA GLN A 533 -12.58 -23.83 19.33
C GLN A 533 -12.35 -22.32 19.30
N PHE A 534 -13.19 -21.59 18.56
CA PHE A 534 -13.16 -20.14 18.49
C PHE A 534 -14.54 -19.53 18.78
N TYR A 535 -14.56 -18.27 19.21
CA TYR A 535 -15.76 -17.55 19.60
C TYR A 535 -15.66 -16.08 19.22
N ALA A 536 -16.73 -15.54 18.63
CA ALA A 536 -16.98 -14.11 18.61
C ALA A 536 -17.49 -13.69 20.00
N LEU A 537 -16.97 -12.58 20.51
CA LEU A 537 -17.29 -12.13 21.87
C LEU A 537 -18.24 -10.95 21.84
N ASP A 538 -19.35 -11.05 22.59
CA ASP A 538 -20.25 -9.92 22.87
C ASP A 538 -19.77 -9.09 24.07
N GLN A 539 -19.11 -9.74 25.02
CA GLN A 539 -18.54 -9.13 26.22
C GLN A 539 -17.08 -9.52 26.37
N PRO A 540 -16.22 -8.63 26.88
CA PRO A 540 -14.82 -8.94 27.14
C PRO A 540 -14.65 -10.13 28.09
N VAL A 541 -13.69 -11.00 27.79
CA VAL A 541 -13.31 -12.17 28.60
C VAL A 541 -11.98 -11.90 29.30
N PRO A 542 -11.93 -11.97 30.64
CA PRO A 542 -10.71 -11.70 31.38
C PRO A 542 -9.58 -12.67 31.01
N ILE A 543 -8.37 -12.13 30.90
CA ILE A 543 -7.12 -12.86 30.67
C ILE A 543 -6.17 -12.60 31.83
N THR A 544 -5.52 -13.65 32.31
CA THR A 544 -4.44 -13.57 33.27
C THR A 544 -3.11 -13.99 32.65
N SER A 545 -2.07 -13.25 32.94
CA SER A 545 -0.72 -13.61 32.56
C SER A 545 0.28 -13.12 33.61
N PRO A 546 1.53 -13.63 33.62
CA PRO A 546 2.61 -13.04 34.41
C PRO A 546 2.97 -11.60 33.99
N LEU A 547 2.59 -11.16 32.79
CA LEU A 547 2.97 -9.87 32.20
C LEU A 547 2.04 -8.73 32.65
N ALA A 548 0.73 -8.95 32.52
CA ALA A 548 -0.31 -7.97 32.82
C ALA A 548 -1.67 -8.67 32.96
N SER A 549 -2.63 -8.00 33.58
CA SER A 549 -4.05 -8.40 33.53
C SER A 549 -4.77 -7.59 32.46
N GLY A 550 -5.67 -8.23 31.74
CA GLY A 550 -6.45 -7.60 30.68
C GLY A 550 -7.58 -8.48 30.20
N THR A 551 -8.05 -8.24 28.97
CA THR A 551 -9.22 -8.94 28.40
C THR A 551 -9.01 -9.32 26.94
N ALA A 552 -9.67 -10.40 26.50
CA ALA A 552 -10.02 -10.63 25.10
C ALA A 552 -11.30 -9.84 24.78
N THR A 553 -11.34 -9.10 23.66
CA THR A 553 -12.41 -8.12 23.39
C THR A 553 -13.40 -8.55 22.31
N ILE A 554 -12.93 -8.98 21.15
CA ILE A 554 -13.75 -9.23 19.94
C ILE A 554 -13.78 -10.70 19.58
N TRP A 555 -12.63 -11.37 19.71
CA TRP A 555 -12.39 -12.74 19.28
C TRP A 555 -11.56 -13.50 20.29
N ALA A 556 -11.94 -14.74 20.53
CA ALA A 556 -11.22 -15.64 21.43
C ALA A 556 -11.14 -17.07 20.86
N GLU A 557 -9.96 -17.66 20.91
CA GLU A 557 -9.68 -19.05 20.55
C GLU A 557 -9.15 -19.80 21.75
N VAL A 558 -9.76 -20.93 22.03
CA VAL A 558 -9.25 -21.85 23.07
C VAL A 558 -8.17 -22.72 22.47
N LEU A 559 -6.98 -22.64 23.02
CA LEU A 559 -5.81 -23.37 22.56
C LEU A 559 -5.56 -24.63 23.42
N ALA A 560 -4.87 -25.59 22.80
CA ALA A 560 -4.39 -26.79 23.50
C ALA A 560 -2.94 -27.06 23.06
N PRO A 561 -1.98 -27.09 24.02
CA PRO A 561 -0.63 -27.57 23.73
C PRO A 561 -0.67 -29.07 23.39
N THR A 562 0.17 -29.49 22.45
CA THR A 562 0.27 -30.88 21.99
C THR A 562 1.63 -31.48 22.29
N THR A 563 2.59 -30.70 22.77
CA THR A 563 3.92 -31.13 23.20
C THR A 563 4.25 -30.54 24.59
N SER A 564 5.11 -31.21 25.36
CA SER A 564 5.45 -30.81 26.72
C SER A 564 6.34 -29.56 26.81
N ASP A 565 7.00 -29.18 25.73
CA ASP A 565 7.86 -27.99 25.59
C ASP A 565 7.13 -26.74 25.13
N THR A 566 5.83 -26.86 24.81
CA THR A 566 4.99 -25.70 24.49
C THR A 566 4.55 -24.97 25.75
N LYS A 567 4.85 -23.68 25.83
CA LYS A 567 4.53 -22.82 26.97
C LYS A 567 3.18 -22.16 26.79
N VAL A 568 2.38 -22.08 27.85
CA VAL A 568 1.18 -21.24 27.91
C VAL A 568 1.60 -19.87 28.44
N ILE A 569 1.41 -18.81 27.67
CA ILE A 569 1.82 -17.44 28.03
C ILE A 569 0.65 -16.55 28.43
N LEU A 570 -0.57 -16.84 27.94
CA LEU A 570 -1.81 -16.17 28.34
C LEU A 570 -2.86 -17.24 28.64
N THR A 571 -3.70 -16.99 29.65
CA THR A 571 -4.76 -17.91 30.08
C THR A 571 -6.05 -17.13 30.35
N TYR A 572 -7.19 -17.63 29.86
CA TYR A 572 -8.50 -17.05 30.17
C TYR A 572 -8.81 -17.28 31.68
N ALA A 573 -9.16 -16.20 32.36
CA ALA A 573 -9.55 -16.28 33.76
C ALA A 573 -11.00 -16.77 33.91
N ALA A 574 -11.31 -17.42 35.05
CA ALA A 574 -12.66 -17.75 35.40
C ALA A 574 -13.46 -16.46 35.66
N SER A 575 -14.64 -16.33 35.03
CA SER A 575 -15.61 -15.27 35.31
C SER A 575 -17.01 -15.83 35.17
N PRO A 576 -18.03 -15.23 35.80
CA PRO A 576 -19.43 -15.69 35.66
C PRO A 576 -19.91 -15.76 34.19
N ALA A 577 -19.34 -14.92 33.30
CA ALA A 577 -19.65 -14.91 31.87
C ALA A 577 -18.93 -16.02 31.09
N THR A 578 -17.92 -16.67 31.69
CA THR A 578 -17.01 -17.57 30.95
C THR A 578 -16.90 -18.97 31.59
N GLU A 579 -17.66 -19.24 32.64
CA GLU A 579 -17.50 -20.42 33.52
C GLU A 579 -17.43 -21.78 32.81
N THR A 580 -18.07 -21.95 31.66
CA THR A 580 -18.14 -23.26 31.00
C THR A 580 -17.16 -23.45 29.85
N TRP A 581 -16.67 -22.40 29.19
CA TRP A 581 -15.95 -22.51 27.91
C TRP A 581 -14.48 -22.08 27.99
N PHE A 582 -14.18 -21.03 28.74
CA PHE A 582 -12.88 -20.37 28.74
C PHE A 582 -12.05 -20.61 30.00
N ALA A 583 -12.69 -20.73 31.14
CA ALA A 583 -12.00 -20.74 32.46
C ALA A 583 -10.79 -21.63 32.48
N ASN A 584 -9.63 -21.05 32.79
CA ASN A 584 -8.32 -21.71 32.88
C ASN A 584 -7.84 -22.36 31.58
N ARG A 585 -8.38 -21.96 30.41
CA ARG A 585 -7.92 -22.49 29.14
C ARG A 585 -6.85 -21.57 28.55
N PRO A 586 -5.86 -22.12 27.81
CA PRO A 586 -4.84 -21.33 27.17
C PRO A 586 -5.43 -20.36 26.10
N ALA A 587 -4.98 -19.10 26.16
CA ALA A 587 -5.30 -18.04 25.20
C ALA A 587 -4.12 -17.75 24.28
N ALA A 588 -2.89 -18.03 24.72
CA ALA A 588 -1.70 -17.95 23.86
C ALA A 588 -0.68 -19.02 24.21
N LEU A 589 0.00 -19.49 23.17
CA LEU A 589 1.06 -20.51 23.25
C LEU A 589 2.34 -19.96 22.61
N SER A 590 3.49 -20.40 23.14
CA SER A 590 4.81 -20.10 22.58
C SER A 590 5.71 -21.32 22.66
N ARG A 591 6.53 -21.53 21.63
CA ARG A 591 7.49 -22.65 21.58
C ARG A 591 8.77 -22.25 20.85
N THR A 592 9.90 -22.74 21.34
CA THR A 592 11.16 -22.68 20.59
C THR A 592 11.13 -23.71 19.47
N TYR A 593 11.38 -23.28 18.24
CA TYR A 593 11.45 -24.13 17.06
C TYR A 593 12.73 -23.81 16.27
N GLY A 594 13.59 -24.80 16.06
CA GLY A 594 14.93 -24.54 15.53
C GLY A 594 15.73 -23.60 16.44
N LYS A 595 16.19 -22.47 15.90
CA LYS A 595 16.91 -21.43 16.66
C LYS A 595 16.01 -20.26 17.10
N GLY A 596 14.79 -20.19 16.59
CA GLY A 596 13.85 -19.11 16.85
C GLY A 596 12.66 -19.52 17.70
N THR A 597 11.61 -18.71 17.66
CA THR A 597 10.41 -18.88 18.46
C THR A 597 9.17 -18.70 17.58
N ILE A 598 8.18 -19.58 17.76
CA ILE A 598 6.85 -19.40 17.19
C ILE A 598 5.85 -19.20 18.33
N THR A 599 5.07 -18.15 18.23
CA THR A 599 4.04 -17.77 19.21
C THR A 599 2.70 -17.65 18.50
N TYR A 600 1.64 -18.08 19.17
CA TYR A 600 0.27 -17.94 18.70
C TYR A 600 -0.59 -17.27 19.78
N ILE A 601 -1.16 -16.11 19.48
CA ILE A 601 -2.08 -15.37 20.33
C ILE A 601 -3.48 -15.57 19.77
N GLY A 602 -4.32 -16.36 20.44
CA GLY A 602 -5.66 -16.73 19.98
C GLY A 602 -6.76 -15.73 20.40
N ALA A 603 -6.42 -14.47 20.64
CA ALA A 603 -7.40 -13.50 21.09
C ALA A 603 -7.10 -12.09 20.55
N THR A 604 -8.14 -11.30 20.29
CA THR A 604 -8.00 -9.84 20.16
C THR A 604 -7.86 -9.27 21.58
N LEU A 605 -6.68 -8.81 21.92
CA LEU A 605 -6.35 -8.29 23.27
C LEU A 605 -6.81 -6.82 23.39
N ASP A 606 -7.18 -6.41 24.62
CA ASP A 606 -7.34 -4.97 24.87
C ASP A 606 -5.99 -4.24 24.73
N PRO A 607 -6.00 -2.90 24.50
CA PRO A 607 -4.78 -2.15 24.22
C PRO A 607 -3.67 -2.28 25.27
N GLY A 608 -4.04 -2.34 26.56
CA GLY A 608 -3.07 -2.46 27.66
C GLY A 608 -2.35 -3.81 27.67
N LEU A 609 -3.11 -4.91 27.53
CA LEU A 609 -2.54 -6.25 27.46
C LEU A 609 -1.79 -6.48 26.14
N MET A 610 -2.27 -5.93 25.01
CA MET A 610 -1.56 -5.97 23.73
C MET A 610 -0.19 -5.32 23.88
N ARG A 611 -0.13 -4.10 24.42
CA ARG A 611 1.12 -3.38 24.63
C ARG A 611 2.10 -4.16 25.49
N ALA A 612 1.68 -4.66 26.66
CA ALA A 612 2.55 -5.42 27.55
C ALA A 612 3.07 -6.72 26.91
N THR A 613 2.22 -7.36 26.10
CA THR A 613 2.58 -8.58 25.37
C THR A 613 3.60 -8.28 24.27
N VAL A 614 3.39 -7.24 23.49
CA VAL A 614 4.31 -6.80 22.43
C VAL A 614 5.65 -6.37 23.01
N ASP A 615 5.67 -5.54 24.06
CA ASP A 615 6.92 -5.11 24.72
C ASP A 615 7.76 -6.31 25.18
N THR A 616 7.12 -7.33 25.73
CA THR A 616 7.82 -8.56 26.14
C THR A 616 8.43 -9.29 24.94
N MET A 617 7.67 -9.44 23.86
CA MET A 617 8.13 -10.15 22.65
C MET A 617 9.26 -9.39 21.95
N LEU A 618 9.20 -8.07 21.89
CA LEU A 618 10.28 -7.24 21.38
C LEU A 618 11.55 -7.38 22.21
N HIS A 619 11.41 -7.36 23.52
CA HIS A 619 12.54 -7.57 24.44
C HIS A 619 13.17 -8.97 24.28
N GLU A 620 12.35 -10.03 24.17
CA GLU A 620 12.81 -11.40 23.92
C GLU A 620 13.53 -11.53 22.56
N ALA A 621 13.11 -10.75 21.55
CA ALA A 621 13.78 -10.65 20.26
C ALA A 621 15.04 -9.77 20.28
N GLY A 622 15.43 -9.24 21.45
CA GLY A 622 16.60 -8.37 21.58
C GLY A 622 16.42 -6.99 20.98
N ILE A 623 15.17 -6.50 20.92
CA ILE A 623 14.82 -5.16 20.44
C ILE A 623 14.56 -4.26 21.65
N GLN A 624 15.24 -3.12 21.70
CA GLN A 624 15.08 -2.11 22.73
C GLN A 624 14.50 -0.82 22.12
N PRO A 625 13.70 -0.03 22.84
CA PRO A 625 13.28 1.30 22.39
C PRO A 625 14.49 2.16 22.00
N ILE A 626 14.41 2.83 20.84
CA ILE A 626 15.49 3.72 20.37
C ILE A 626 15.50 5.01 21.19
N LEU A 627 14.31 5.54 21.49
CA LEU A 627 14.09 6.60 22.46
C LEU A 627 13.18 6.07 23.58
N SER A 628 13.48 6.46 24.82
CA SER A 628 12.66 6.12 25.98
C SER A 628 11.76 7.31 26.36
N ASN A 629 10.60 6.98 26.93
CA ASN A 629 9.67 7.99 27.46
C ASN A 629 9.19 9.00 26.42
N ILE A 630 8.86 8.52 25.19
CA ILE A 630 8.21 9.36 24.18
C ILE A 630 6.83 9.74 24.71
N PRO A 631 6.48 11.04 24.78
CA PRO A 631 5.15 11.47 25.21
C PRO A 631 4.06 10.94 24.27
N GLU A 632 2.88 10.68 24.83
CA GLU A 632 1.70 10.32 24.03
C GLU A 632 1.40 11.44 23.02
N GLY A 633 1.09 11.06 21.78
CA GLY A 633 0.84 12.00 20.67
C GLY A 633 2.12 12.59 20.05
N VAL A 634 3.29 12.08 20.43
CA VAL A 634 4.55 12.37 19.73
C VAL A 634 4.97 11.14 18.92
N GLU A 635 5.30 11.38 17.67
CA GLU A 635 5.87 10.36 16.80
C GLU A 635 7.38 10.62 16.58
N VAL A 636 8.14 9.54 16.52
CA VAL A 636 9.59 9.57 16.22
C VAL A 636 9.89 8.63 15.07
N ASN A 637 10.31 9.18 13.96
CA ASN A 637 10.75 8.43 12.79
C ASN A 637 12.26 8.53 12.61
N ILE A 638 12.90 7.47 12.13
CA ILE A 638 14.34 7.40 11.98
C ILE A 638 14.70 6.97 10.57
N ARG A 639 15.21 7.90 9.79
CA ARG A 639 15.81 7.62 8.48
C ARG A 639 17.32 7.44 8.65
N SER A 640 17.91 6.57 7.86
CA SER A 640 19.36 6.29 7.90
C SER A 640 20.02 6.65 6.58
N THR A 641 21.16 7.33 6.66
CA THR A 641 22.01 7.55 5.48
C THR A 641 22.56 6.22 4.96
N PRO A 642 23.08 6.13 3.72
CA PRO A 642 23.78 4.95 3.23
C PRO A 642 24.97 4.52 4.11
N GLY A 643 25.54 5.43 4.90
CA GLY A 643 26.58 5.16 5.88
C GLY A 643 26.06 4.75 7.26
N GLY A 644 24.75 4.55 7.43
CA GLY A 644 24.11 4.11 8.69
C GLY A 644 23.94 5.21 9.74
N LYS A 645 24.18 6.50 9.42
CA LYS A 645 23.93 7.58 10.37
C LYS A 645 22.44 7.88 10.48
N PRO A 646 21.86 7.93 11.69
CA PRO A 646 20.45 8.20 11.89
C PRO A 646 20.11 9.69 11.72
N ILE A 647 18.94 9.95 11.18
CA ILE A 647 18.28 11.26 11.15
C ILE A 647 16.90 11.07 11.78
N PHE A 648 16.64 11.80 12.84
CA PHE A 648 15.40 11.71 13.60
C PHE A 648 14.42 12.78 13.10
N ILE A 649 13.18 12.39 12.87
CA ILE A 649 12.07 13.27 12.56
C ILE A 649 11.06 13.08 13.68
N LEU A 650 10.85 14.14 14.49
CA LEU A 650 9.94 14.15 15.62
C LEU A 650 8.75 15.02 15.26
N ILE A 651 7.54 14.53 15.52
CA ILE A 651 6.28 15.22 15.21
C ILE A 651 5.42 15.24 16.47
N ASN A 652 4.96 16.43 16.88
CA ASN A 652 4.01 16.59 17.98
C ASN A 652 2.60 16.82 17.40
N TYR A 653 1.73 15.81 17.46
CA TYR A 653 0.35 15.91 17.00
C TYR A 653 -0.61 16.51 18.03
N THR A 654 -0.11 16.92 19.19
CA THR A 654 -0.96 17.42 20.28
C THR A 654 -1.11 18.93 20.28
N ASN A 655 -2.15 19.42 20.94
CA ASN A 655 -2.38 20.85 21.20
C ASN A 655 -1.58 21.40 22.40
N ALA A 656 -0.56 20.67 22.88
CA ALA A 656 0.28 21.06 24.00
C ALA A 656 1.76 20.92 23.63
N SER A 657 2.62 21.77 24.23
CA SER A 657 4.09 21.61 24.11
C SER A 657 4.52 20.30 24.74
N GLN A 658 5.39 19.55 24.06
CA GLN A 658 5.90 18.25 24.48
C GLN A 658 7.40 18.32 24.74
N HIS A 659 7.84 17.78 25.88
CA HIS A 659 9.24 17.72 26.29
C HIS A 659 9.82 16.34 26.03
N ILE A 660 10.85 16.25 25.17
CA ILE A 660 11.44 14.99 24.73
C ILE A 660 12.90 14.92 25.17
N THR A 661 13.26 13.82 25.83
CA THR A 661 14.64 13.52 26.19
C THR A 661 15.38 12.89 25.01
N LEU A 662 16.49 13.52 24.60
CA LEU A 662 17.36 13.00 23.53
C LEU A 662 18.47 12.12 24.12
N PRO A 663 18.98 11.13 23.36
CA PRO A 663 20.03 10.23 23.84
C PRO A 663 21.37 10.94 24.07
N HIS A 664 21.62 12.03 23.35
CA HIS A 664 22.79 12.89 23.42
C HIS A 664 22.48 14.24 22.74
N ALA A 665 23.43 15.15 22.74
CA ALA A 665 23.28 16.41 22.03
C ALA A 665 23.18 16.21 20.50
N MET A 666 22.20 16.85 19.87
CA MET A 666 21.90 16.69 18.45
C MET A 666 21.80 18.06 17.75
N GLN A 667 22.08 18.10 16.47
CA GLN A 667 21.94 19.28 15.64
C GLN A 667 20.53 19.34 15.07
N SER A 668 19.77 20.39 15.37
CA SER A 668 18.48 20.67 14.73
C SER A 668 18.70 21.31 13.35
N ILE A 669 18.23 20.64 12.29
CA ILE A 669 18.34 21.14 10.91
C ILE A 669 17.35 22.29 10.68
N LEU A 670 16.14 22.16 11.19
CA LEU A 670 15.08 23.15 10.95
C LEU A 670 15.31 24.43 11.77
N ALA A 671 15.76 24.29 13.02
CA ALA A 671 16.03 25.42 13.90
C ALA A 671 17.45 26.02 13.71
N GLY A 672 18.38 25.25 13.15
CA GLY A 672 19.76 25.72 12.88
C GLY A 672 20.68 25.81 14.10
N HIS A 673 20.32 25.18 15.22
CA HIS A 673 21.12 25.20 16.45
C HIS A 673 21.25 23.79 17.06
N GLU A 674 22.15 23.65 18.03
CA GLU A 674 22.39 22.42 18.78
C GLU A 674 21.35 22.29 19.91
N GLU A 675 20.62 21.17 19.93
CA GLU A 675 19.80 20.71 21.05
C GLU A 675 20.68 19.89 21.99
N LYS A 676 20.62 20.16 23.29
CA LYS A 676 21.50 19.47 24.26
C LYS A 676 21.05 18.04 24.50
N THR A 677 20.29 17.82 25.57
CA THR A 677 19.79 16.48 25.96
C THR A 677 18.26 16.44 25.97
N THR A 678 17.64 17.55 25.62
CA THR A 678 16.18 17.72 25.58
C THR A 678 15.78 18.66 24.45
N ILE A 679 14.59 18.44 23.93
CA ILE A 679 13.94 19.36 22.98
C ILE A 679 12.49 19.58 23.39
N ASP A 680 12.03 20.82 23.30
CA ASP A 680 10.62 21.18 23.43
C ASP A 680 10.02 21.36 22.04
N LEU A 681 8.96 20.59 21.76
CA LEU A 681 8.15 20.71 20.53
C LEU A 681 6.87 21.46 20.89
N GLU A 682 6.65 22.60 20.29
CA GLU A 682 5.39 23.33 20.39
C GLU A 682 4.22 22.52 19.80
N PRO A 683 2.96 22.90 20.08
CA PRO A 683 1.80 22.27 19.44
C PRO A 683 1.96 22.23 17.92
N HIS A 684 1.69 21.07 17.32
CA HIS A 684 1.77 20.85 15.85
C HIS A 684 3.15 21.19 15.26
N ASP A 685 4.23 20.98 16.05
CA ASP A 685 5.59 21.26 15.58
C ASP A 685 6.38 20.01 15.19
N VAL A 686 7.41 20.23 14.38
CA VAL A 686 8.28 19.19 13.83
C VAL A 686 9.73 19.57 14.05
N ALA A 687 10.54 18.59 14.45
CA ALA A 687 12.00 18.73 14.48
C ALA A 687 12.67 17.67 13.60
N VAL A 688 13.72 18.08 12.90
CA VAL A 688 14.61 17.18 12.15
C VAL A 688 15.99 17.29 12.76
N LEU A 689 16.47 16.17 13.34
CA LEU A 689 17.68 16.15 14.15
C LEU A 689 18.72 15.19 13.56
N THR A 690 19.97 15.60 13.59
CA THR A 690 21.14 14.79 13.23
C THR A 690 22.13 14.74 14.39
N GLU A 691 23.04 13.76 14.36
CA GLU A 691 24.16 13.78 15.29
C GLU A 691 24.95 15.09 15.18
N ALA A 692 25.31 15.69 16.32
CA ALA A 692 26.18 16.86 16.32
C ALA A 692 27.54 16.47 15.72
N SER A 693 28.08 17.31 14.83
CA SER A 693 29.43 17.10 14.32
C SER A 693 30.44 17.10 15.49
N PRO A 694 31.37 16.14 15.57
CA PRO A 694 32.41 16.20 16.58
C PRO A 694 33.16 17.54 16.43
N ARG A 695 33.25 18.29 17.51
CA ARG A 695 33.99 19.57 17.57
C ARG A 695 35.49 19.36 17.41
#